data_6d43787a7263e34c36bc4aeff435b14d
#
_entry.id   6d43787a7263e34c36bc4aeff435b14d
#
_cell.length_a   1.000
_cell.length_b   1.000
_cell.length_c   1.000
_cell.angle_alpha   90.00
_cell.angle_beta   90.00
_cell.angle_gamma   90.00
#
_symmetry.space_group_name_H-M   'P 1'
#
loop_
_entity.id
_entity.type
_entity.pdbx_description
1 polymer ?
#
loop_
_entity_poly.entity_id
_entity_poly.type
_entity_poly.pdbx_seq_one_letter_code
_entity_poly.pdbx_strand_id
1 'polypeptide(L)'
;MASYSLGIDIGGTFTDLVVYDHDGCSQLSRKVLTTHDDPARAVAAGVAALLAEGAVDPARITRVVHATTLFTNALIERQGAPTGLITTAGFADTLEIGRERKFELYDIDIERPEPLVPRHLRLEVRERVRADGRVMTKLDARQVEARAKQLAAAGVTSIAVVFLHAYANARHEAQAARLIARKLPRVAVTTSHEVASEIREFERASTAVANAYIKPLARRYLELMARRLGELGIPAPLLLMLSSGGLTHVAEAERTPVQMLESGPAAGAIAAAFFGHEDSGGKLLAFDMGGTTAKLSLVEGGEPLTAYSFEAARQRRFIEGSGLPIRISTIELIEIGAGGGSIAAVDEIGLLKVGPRSAGSHPGPASYGLGGGEATVTDADFLLGYLNPAYFAGGEVKVDIGAARRAIDRVAARVRLSPEAVAWGIHDIVNENMAGAARVHVAERGRDPRDYALLCTGGAGPVHAYAVARKLGLTRVVCPPAAGVASALGLLVAPARVDRGATVGIRLDRDRVGALETAFRTLEDAALAVMADTGLTLKTASVRRLADGRFLGQGFDLVVTLPDGPYADDEATRRALQEAFERAYREKFALTPPNVPVEFINIRVAVRAPVAAADGGLGVLSCGAPMFKDRARRVSAGGGAVKGVRPAYFPEAGGWTETTVYDRARLGAGFEFTGPAVVEEEGSTLVVGPSGRAHVAPSGNIVVTLEP
;
A
#
# COMPACT_ATOMS: atom_id res chain seq x y z
N MET A 1 13.16 3.03 -32.12
CA MET A 1 11.70 3.33 -32.20
C MET A 1 11.18 3.53 -30.82
N ALA A 2 10.42 4.62 -30.53
CA ALA A 2 9.96 4.94 -29.17
C ALA A 2 9.27 3.75 -28.50
N SER A 3 9.61 3.46 -27.25
CA SER A 3 8.98 2.43 -26.45
C SER A 3 8.24 3.07 -25.27
N TYR A 4 7.11 2.48 -24.88
CA TYR A 4 6.25 3.05 -23.83
C TYR A 4 6.03 2.04 -22.70
N SER A 5 5.80 2.55 -21.50
CA SER A 5 5.27 1.79 -20.36
C SER A 5 3.97 2.40 -19.88
N LEU A 6 3.02 1.55 -19.48
CA LEU A 6 1.71 1.95 -18.97
C LEU A 6 1.59 1.56 -17.50
N GLY A 7 1.33 2.54 -16.62
CA GLY A 7 0.99 2.37 -15.21
C GLY A 7 -0.51 2.58 -14.99
N ILE A 8 -1.13 1.69 -14.22
CA ILE A 8 -2.57 1.71 -13.92
C ILE A 8 -2.75 1.52 -12.41
N ASP A 9 -3.19 2.55 -11.70
CA ASP A 9 -3.53 2.45 -10.27
C ASP A 9 -5.02 2.67 -10.06
N ILE A 10 -5.73 1.62 -9.63
CA ILE A 10 -7.16 1.71 -9.30
C ILE A 10 -7.31 1.97 -7.80
N GLY A 11 -7.66 3.21 -7.47
CA GLY A 11 -8.07 3.60 -6.13
C GLY A 11 -9.58 3.49 -5.91
N GLY A 12 -10.03 3.76 -4.69
CA GLY A 12 -11.45 3.72 -4.33
C GLY A 12 -12.30 4.81 -4.99
N THR A 13 -11.71 5.94 -5.38
CA THR A 13 -12.41 7.10 -5.95
C THR A 13 -12.00 7.35 -7.39
N PHE A 14 -10.70 7.35 -7.65
CA PHE A 14 -10.12 7.61 -8.97
C PHE A 14 -9.22 6.46 -9.39
N THR A 15 -9.12 6.28 -10.70
CA THR A 15 -8.15 5.44 -11.37
C THR A 15 -7.13 6.33 -12.04
N ASP A 16 -5.87 6.17 -11.67
CA ASP A 16 -4.73 6.93 -12.19
C ASP A 16 -4.03 6.14 -13.29
N LEU A 17 -3.85 6.78 -14.44
CA LEU A 17 -3.26 6.19 -15.64
C LEU A 17 -2.05 7.02 -16.06
N VAL A 18 -0.94 6.37 -16.35
CA VAL A 18 0.29 7.03 -16.83
C VAL A 18 0.89 6.24 -17.97
N VAL A 19 1.13 6.90 -19.10
CA VAL A 19 1.98 6.39 -20.17
C VAL A 19 3.30 7.12 -20.13
N TYR A 20 4.39 6.40 -20.04
CA TYR A 20 5.75 6.94 -20.04
C TYR A 20 6.45 6.62 -21.37
N ASP A 21 6.97 7.67 -22.03
CA ASP A 21 7.76 7.61 -23.25
C ASP A 21 9.26 7.52 -22.90
N HIS A 22 9.86 6.36 -23.15
CA HIS A 22 11.26 6.12 -22.82
C HIS A 22 12.25 6.90 -23.66
N ASP A 23 11.93 7.19 -24.93
CA ASP A 23 12.80 7.93 -25.84
C ASP A 23 12.67 9.45 -25.64
N GLY A 24 11.42 9.91 -25.45
CA GLY A 24 11.11 11.32 -25.22
C GLY A 24 11.32 11.78 -23.78
N CYS A 25 11.59 10.87 -22.84
CA CYS A 25 11.66 11.12 -21.39
C CYS A 25 10.48 11.97 -20.92
N SER A 26 9.29 11.59 -21.32
CA SER A 26 8.07 12.33 -21.04
C SER A 26 6.94 11.41 -20.65
N GLN A 27 6.02 11.93 -19.87
CA GLN A 27 4.81 11.21 -19.49
C GLN A 27 3.57 11.90 -20.00
N LEU A 28 2.52 11.11 -20.12
CA LEU A 28 1.15 11.55 -20.26
C LEU A 28 0.34 10.85 -19.17
N SER A 29 -0.42 11.60 -18.40
CA SER A 29 -1.23 11.06 -17.31
C SER A 29 -2.69 11.42 -17.47
N ARG A 30 -3.57 10.57 -16.93
CA ARG A 30 -5.00 10.81 -16.89
C ARG A 30 -5.59 10.25 -15.61
N LYS A 31 -6.50 11.00 -15.01
CA LYS A 31 -7.26 10.58 -13.84
C LYS A 31 -8.73 10.42 -14.26
N VAL A 32 -9.29 9.22 -14.02
CA VAL A 32 -10.70 8.92 -14.34
C VAL A 32 -11.41 8.42 -13.08
N LEU A 33 -12.72 8.64 -13.01
CA LEU A 33 -13.52 8.10 -11.90
C LEU A 33 -13.55 6.57 -11.96
N THR A 34 -13.34 5.92 -10.82
CA THR A 34 -13.42 4.46 -10.71
C THR A 34 -14.87 3.99 -10.86
N THR A 35 -15.12 3.01 -11.73
CA THR A 35 -16.42 2.34 -11.88
C THR A 35 -16.47 1.13 -10.97
N HIS A 36 -17.27 1.18 -9.90
CA HIS A 36 -17.31 0.12 -8.86
C HIS A 36 -17.93 -1.19 -9.35
N ASP A 37 -18.88 -1.12 -10.29
CA ASP A 37 -19.53 -2.29 -10.91
C ASP A 37 -18.60 -3.06 -11.86
N ASP A 38 -17.71 -2.36 -12.56
CA ASP A 38 -16.72 -2.92 -13.48
C ASP A 38 -15.48 -2.01 -13.56
N PRO A 39 -14.52 -2.15 -12.63
CA PRO A 39 -13.32 -1.31 -12.61
C PRO A 39 -12.49 -1.38 -13.89
N ALA A 40 -12.47 -2.52 -14.58
CA ALA A 40 -11.74 -2.69 -15.82
C ALA A 40 -12.37 -1.87 -17.00
N ARG A 41 -13.64 -1.46 -16.90
CA ARG A 41 -14.29 -0.60 -17.91
C ARG A 41 -13.71 0.82 -17.88
N ALA A 42 -13.59 1.42 -16.69
CA ALA A 42 -12.98 2.75 -16.55
C ALA A 42 -11.52 2.74 -17.02
N VAL A 43 -10.77 1.68 -16.71
CA VAL A 43 -9.39 1.51 -17.19
C VAL A 43 -9.34 1.49 -18.71
N ALA A 44 -10.13 0.63 -19.37
CA ALA A 44 -10.10 0.51 -20.83
C ALA A 44 -10.46 1.85 -21.52
N ALA A 45 -11.49 2.53 -21.04
CA ALA A 45 -11.89 3.84 -21.57
C ALA A 45 -10.82 4.91 -21.35
N GLY A 46 -10.24 4.96 -20.15
CA GLY A 46 -9.20 5.92 -19.81
C GLY A 46 -7.91 5.68 -20.59
N VAL A 47 -7.49 4.41 -20.73
CA VAL A 47 -6.32 4.04 -21.55
C VAL A 47 -6.54 4.40 -23.01
N ALA A 48 -7.70 4.07 -23.61
CA ALA A 48 -8.01 4.42 -24.99
C ALA A 48 -7.93 5.95 -25.23
N ALA A 49 -8.49 6.74 -24.30
CA ALA A 49 -8.44 8.19 -24.39
C ALA A 49 -7.00 8.72 -24.27
N LEU A 50 -6.20 8.16 -23.33
CA LEU A 50 -4.82 8.56 -23.12
C LEU A 50 -3.92 8.25 -24.33
N LEU A 51 -4.11 7.07 -24.95
CA LEU A 51 -3.39 6.67 -26.16
C LEU A 51 -3.74 7.56 -27.36
N ALA A 52 -5.01 7.92 -27.51
CA ALA A 52 -5.48 8.81 -28.58
C ALA A 52 -4.90 10.23 -28.41
N GLU A 53 -4.94 10.79 -27.18
CA GLU A 53 -4.40 12.11 -26.84
C GLU A 53 -2.91 12.21 -27.08
N GLY A 54 -2.16 11.19 -26.67
CA GLY A 54 -0.71 11.11 -26.83
C GLY A 54 -0.25 10.67 -28.22
N ALA A 55 -1.16 10.34 -29.14
CA ALA A 55 -0.85 9.67 -30.41
C ALA A 55 0.11 8.46 -30.20
N VAL A 56 -0.12 7.69 -29.14
CA VAL A 56 0.70 6.54 -28.76
C VAL A 56 0.19 5.30 -29.52
N ASP A 57 1.09 4.64 -30.24
CA ASP A 57 0.81 3.34 -30.86
C ASP A 57 0.76 2.26 -29.76
N PRO A 58 -0.41 1.60 -29.53
CA PRO A 58 -0.55 0.55 -28.52
C PRO A 58 0.45 -0.60 -28.67
N ALA A 59 0.82 -0.94 -29.91
CA ALA A 59 1.78 -2.00 -30.21
C ALA A 59 3.20 -1.71 -29.71
N ARG A 60 3.49 -0.47 -29.34
CA ARG A 60 4.79 -0.01 -28.82
C ARG A 60 4.85 0.05 -27.30
N ILE A 61 3.77 -0.29 -26.62
CA ILE A 61 3.76 -0.46 -25.18
C ILE A 61 4.48 -1.79 -24.88
N THR A 62 5.58 -1.72 -24.15
CA THR A 62 6.45 -2.88 -23.85
C THR A 62 6.14 -3.47 -22.48
N ARG A 63 5.44 -2.72 -21.62
CA ARG A 63 5.12 -3.13 -20.25
C ARG A 63 3.85 -2.44 -19.75
N VAL A 64 2.98 -3.23 -19.11
CA VAL A 64 1.82 -2.73 -18.34
C VAL A 64 1.98 -3.14 -16.89
N VAL A 65 1.90 -2.21 -15.97
CA VAL A 65 1.97 -2.46 -14.53
C VAL A 65 0.71 -1.96 -13.85
N HIS A 66 0.12 -2.80 -13.01
CA HIS A 66 -1.18 -2.54 -12.42
C HIS A 66 -1.20 -2.75 -10.91
N ALA A 67 -1.83 -1.81 -10.18
CA ALA A 67 -2.21 -1.92 -8.78
C ALA A 67 -3.72 -1.70 -8.61
N THR A 68 -4.29 -2.25 -7.55
CA THR A 68 -5.73 -2.12 -7.28
C THR A 68 -6.06 -2.27 -5.79
N THR A 69 -7.03 -1.50 -5.32
CA THR A 69 -7.63 -1.65 -3.99
C THR A 69 -8.82 -2.62 -3.97
N LEU A 70 -9.18 -3.22 -5.11
CA LEU A 70 -10.36 -4.08 -5.26
C LEU A 70 -10.39 -5.22 -4.25
N PHE A 71 -9.24 -5.86 -4.00
CA PHE A 71 -9.17 -7.04 -3.13
C PHE A 71 -9.21 -6.67 -1.64
N THR A 72 -8.61 -5.55 -1.26
CA THR A 72 -8.73 -4.99 0.10
C THR A 72 -10.17 -4.61 0.39
N ASN A 73 -10.83 -3.91 -0.54
CA ASN A 73 -12.24 -3.53 -0.40
C ASN A 73 -13.15 -4.77 -0.29
N ALA A 74 -12.91 -5.81 -1.09
CA ALA A 74 -13.69 -7.06 -1.02
C ALA A 74 -13.60 -7.74 0.36
N LEU A 75 -12.47 -7.65 1.05
CA LEU A 75 -12.34 -8.15 2.43
C LEU A 75 -13.05 -7.25 3.44
N ILE A 76 -12.93 -5.92 3.31
CA ILE A 76 -13.54 -4.94 4.22
C ILE A 76 -15.07 -4.98 4.11
N GLU A 77 -15.59 -4.97 2.88
CA GLU A 77 -17.02 -4.92 2.57
C GLU A 77 -17.68 -6.31 2.58
N ARG A 78 -16.92 -7.36 2.85
CA ARG A 78 -17.41 -8.74 2.86
C ARG A 78 -18.03 -9.20 1.53
N GLN A 79 -17.45 -8.75 0.40
CA GLN A 79 -17.94 -9.02 -0.97
C GLN A 79 -17.07 -10.01 -1.75
N GLY A 80 -16.53 -11.03 -1.08
CA GLY A 80 -15.77 -12.10 -1.71
C GLY A 80 -16.63 -13.31 -2.11
N ALA A 81 -15.95 -14.37 -2.54
CA ALA A 81 -16.59 -15.61 -2.96
C ALA A 81 -17.14 -16.40 -1.77
N PRO A 82 -18.30 -17.10 -1.89
CA PRO A 82 -18.73 -18.07 -0.90
C PRO A 82 -17.65 -19.12 -0.63
N THR A 83 -17.08 -19.07 0.56
CA THR A 83 -15.86 -19.83 0.91
C THR A 83 -16.12 -20.83 2.02
N GLY A 84 -15.56 -22.03 1.89
CA GLY A 84 -15.55 -23.07 2.91
C GLY A 84 -14.13 -23.38 3.39
N LEU A 85 -14.03 -23.96 4.59
CA LEU A 85 -12.77 -24.41 5.19
C LEU A 85 -12.81 -25.93 5.41
N ILE A 86 -11.74 -26.62 4.96
CA ILE A 86 -11.47 -28.01 5.35
C ILE A 86 -10.21 -28.02 6.22
N THR A 87 -10.34 -28.52 7.45
CA THR A 87 -9.28 -28.49 8.45
C THR A 87 -9.09 -29.83 9.15
N THR A 88 -8.03 -29.96 9.93
CA THR A 88 -7.76 -31.12 10.80
C THR A 88 -8.88 -31.31 11.82
N ALA A 89 -9.29 -32.55 12.09
CA ALA A 89 -10.28 -32.87 13.12
C ALA A 89 -9.90 -32.28 14.48
N GLY A 90 -10.85 -31.57 15.13
CA GLY A 90 -10.66 -30.82 16.37
C GLY A 90 -10.16 -29.38 16.21
N PHE A 91 -10.01 -28.85 14.96
CA PHE A 91 -9.47 -27.52 14.69
C PHE A 91 -10.42 -26.59 13.90
N ALA A 92 -11.71 -26.92 13.81
CA ALA A 92 -12.69 -26.09 13.12
C ALA A 92 -12.90 -24.71 13.79
N ASP A 93 -12.61 -24.61 15.08
CA ASP A 93 -12.80 -23.38 15.87
C ASP A 93 -11.55 -22.49 15.94
N THR A 94 -10.46 -22.83 15.24
CA THR A 94 -9.22 -22.04 15.20
C THR A 94 -9.49 -20.57 14.84
N LEU A 95 -10.39 -20.31 13.88
CA LEU A 95 -10.73 -18.95 13.47
C LEU A 95 -11.56 -18.18 14.50
N GLU A 96 -12.32 -18.90 15.35
CA GLU A 96 -13.10 -18.31 16.45
C GLU A 96 -12.22 -18.03 17.68
N ILE A 97 -11.39 -19.01 18.04
CA ILE A 97 -10.50 -18.91 19.21
C ILE A 97 -9.46 -17.80 18.99
N GLY A 98 -8.91 -17.71 17.75
CA GLY A 98 -7.91 -16.73 17.41
C GLY A 98 -6.66 -16.87 18.29
N ARG A 99 -6.20 -15.75 18.86
CA ARG A 99 -5.06 -15.71 19.79
C ARG A 99 -5.47 -15.79 21.26
N GLU A 100 -6.72 -16.09 21.57
CA GLU A 100 -7.29 -16.09 22.94
C GLU A 100 -7.11 -14.75 23.69
N ARG A 101 -6.79 -13.68 22.96
CA ARG A 101 -6.44 -12.36 23.48
C ARG A 101 -7.51 -11.36 23.09
N LYS A 102 -7.99 -10.57 24.05
CA LYS A 102 -8.80 -9.38 23.78
C LYS A 102 -7.88 -8.26 23.30
N PHE A 103 -8.28 -7.54 22.25
CA PHE A 103 -7.55 -6.36 21.80
C PHE A 103 -7.88 -5.11 22.66
N GLU A 104 -8.98 -5.16 23.44
CA GLU A 104 -9.33 -4.19 24.47
C GLU A 104 -9.70 -4.94 25.76
N LEU A 105 -8.87 -4.83 26.79
CA LEU A 105 -9.01 -5.64 28.01
C LEU A 105 -10.19 -5.23 28.89
N TYR A 106 -10.53 -3.94 28.87
CA TYR A 106 -11.56 -3.36 29.76
C TYR A 106 -12.92 -3.23 29.12
N ASP A 107 -13.04 -3.49 27.82
CA ASP A 107 -14.31 -3.53 27.10
C ASP A 107 -14.95 -4.91 27.28
N ILE A 108 -16.02 -4.98 28.09
CA ILE A 108 -16.74 -6.24 28.35
C ILE A 108 -17.64 -6.66 27.19
N ASP A 109 -18.05 -5.70 26.36
CA ASP A 109 -18.93 -5.89 25.21
C ASP A 109 -18.13 -6.00 23.89
N ILE A 110 -16.83 -6.29 24.00
CA ILE A 110 -15.94 -6.36 22.84
C ILE A 110 -16.39 -7.47 21.88
N GLU A 111 -16.65 -7.09 20.65
CA GLU A 111 -16.89 -8.01 19.55
C GLU A 111 -15.58 -8.31 18.81
N ARG A 112 -15.30 -9.59 18.58
CA ARG A 112 -14.15 -9.99 17.75
C ARG A 112 -14.49 -9.83 16.27
N PRO A 113 -13.48 -9.61 15.40
CA PRO A 113 -13.70 -9.61 13.95
C PRO A 113 -14.36 -10.93 13.53
N GLU A 114 -15.52 -10.84 12.89
CA GLU A 114 -16.24 -12.00 12.38
C GLU A 114 -15.37 -12.74 11.35
N PRO A 115 -15.17 -14.07 11.48
CA PRO A 115 -14.46 -14.86 10.50
C PRO A 115 -15.11 -14.81 9.12
N LEU A 116 -14.29 -14.82 8.05
CA LEU A 116 -14.77 -14.82 6.66
C LEU A 116 -15.52 -16.09 6.28
N VAL A 117 -15.27 -17.20 6.97
CA VAL A 117 -15.98 -18.47 6.78
C VAL A 117 -16.85 -18.73 8.00
N PRO A 118 -18.19 -18.76 7.87
CA PRO A 118 -19.08 -19.04 8.98
C PRO A 118 -18.89 -20.48 9.52
N ARG A 119 -19.19 -20.71 10.79
CA ARG A 119 -18.89 -21.97 11.51
C ARG A 119 -19.40 -23.22 10.80
N HIS A 120 -20.60 -23.18 10.21
CA HIS A 120 -21.22 -24.32 9.53
C HIS A 120 -20.54 -24.71 8.20
N LEU A 121 -19.68 -23.85 7.64
CA LEU A 121 -18.87 -24.12 6.45
C LEU A 121 -17.40 -24.46 6.79
N ARG A 122 -17.08 -24.70 8.07
CA ARG A 122 -15.78 -25.20 8.53
C ARG A 122 -15.90 -26.67 8.84
N LEU A 123 -15.39 -27.50 7.94
CA LEU A 123 -15.55 -28.95 8.01
C LEU A 123 -14.23 -29.63 8.34
N GLU A 124 -14.32 -30.69 9.13
CA GLU A 124 -13.16 -31.43 9.64
C GLU A 124 -12.93 -32.71 8.86
N VAL A 125 -11.63 -33.07 8.77
CA VAL A 125 -11.17 -34.33 8.15
C VAL A 125 -10.16 -34.99 9.08
N ARG A 126 -10.25 -36.30 9.18
CA ARG A 126 -9.31 -37.11 9.97
C ARG A 126 -7.97 -37.18 9.27
N GLU A 127 -7.02 -36.50 9.83
CA GLU A 127 -5.60 -36.49 9.47
C GLU A 127 -4.79 -35.93 10.64
N ARG A 128 -3.50 -36.21 10.71
CA ARG A 128 -2.61 -35.53 11.67
C ARG A 128 -1.15 -35.59 11.22
N VAL A 129 -0.55 -34.41 11.13
CA VAL A 129 0.89 -34.19 11.04
C VAL A 129 1.39 -33.63 12.36
N ARG A 130 2.56 -34.05 12.83
CA ARG A 130 3.21 -33.52 14.03
C ARG A 130 4.09 -32.29 13.67
N ALA A 131 4.52 -31.54 14.69
CA ALA A 131 5.40 -30.36 14.51
C ALA A 131 6.76 -30.74 13.87
N ASP A 132 7.21 -31.99 14.06
CA ASP A 132 8.43 -32.53 13.44
C ASP A 132 8.23 -33.02 11.98
N GLY A 133 7.03 -32.80 11.40
CA GLY A 133 6.68 -33.22 10.04
C GLY A 133 6.29 -34.67 9.90
N ARG A 134 6.35 -35.51 10.94
CA ARG A 134 5.95 -36.93 10.87
C ARG A 134 4.44 -37.05 10.77
N VAL A 135 3.98 -37.95 9.91
CA VAL A 135 2.55 -38.28 9.78
C VAL A 135 2.15 -39.21 10.93
N MET A 136 1.29 -38.72 11.82
CA MET A 136 0.71 -39.49 12.93
C MET A 136 -0.55 -40.23 12.47
N THR A 137 -1.43 -39.53 11.73
CA THR A 137 -2.66 -40.12 11.16
C THR A 137 -2.71 -39.80 9.67
N LYS A 138 -2.85 -40.82 8.82
CA LYS A 138 -2.96 -40.66 7.37
C LYS A 138 -4.21 -39.86 7.03
N LEU A 139 -4.15 -39.07 5.95
CA LEU A 139 -5.30 -38.35 5.40
C LEU A 139 -6.42 -39.30 4.98
N ASP A 140 -7.63 -39.08 5.49
CA ASP A 140 -8.82 -39.77 5.03
C ASP A 140 -9.35 -39.13 3.72
N ALA A 141 -8.92 -39.68 2.60
CA ALA A 141 -9.28 -39.17 1.27
C ALA A 141 -10.80 -39.21 1.00
N ARG A 142 -11.53 -40.19 1.58
CA ARG A 142 -12.98 -40.29 1.41
C ARG A 142 -13.70 -39.15 2.15
N GLN A 143 -13.24 -38.81 3.34
CA GLN A 143 -13.76 -37.67 4.07
C GLN A 143 -13.48 -36.35 3.34
N VAL A 144 -12.29 -36.15 2.76
CA VAL A 144 -11.98 -34.95 1.95
C VAL A 144 -13.01 -34.80 0.82
N GLU A 145 -13.23 -35.86 0.04
CA GLU A 145 -14.19 -35.83 -1.08
C GLU A 145 -15.64 -35.59 -0.58
N ALA A 146 -16.03 -36.20 0.53
CA ALA A 146 -17.37 -36.00 1.11
C ALA A 146 -17.59 -34.57 1.62
N ARG A 147 -16.60 -34.00 2.34
CA ARG A 147 -16.66 -32.64 2.86
C ARG A 147 -16.64 -31.60 1.75
N ALA A 148 -15.81 -31.79 0.71
CA ALA A 148 -15.80 -30.92 -0.45
C ALA A 148 -17.14 -30.91 -1.20
N LYS A 149 -17.80 -32.06 -1.38
CA LYS A 149 -19.14 -32.13 -1.95
C LYS A 149 -20.19 -31.47 -1.08
N GLN A 150 -20.10 -31.62 0.25
CA GLN A 150 -20.99 -30.95 1.21
C GLN A 150 -20.89 -29.44 1.09
N LEU A 151 -19.67 -28.89 1.01
CA LEU A 151 -19.45 -27.45 0.82
C LEU A 151 -19.98 -26.97 -0.54
N ALA A 152 -19.71 -27.70 -1.61
CA ALA A 152 -20.23 -27.35 -2.94
C ALA A 152 -21.77 -27.37 -2.98
N ALA A 153 -22.43 -28.34 -2.32
CA ALA A 153 -23.88 -28.39 -2.19
C ALA A 153 -24.45 -27.20 -1.36
N ALA A 154 -23.65 -26.63 -0.47
CA ALA A 154 -23.98 -25.41 0.27
C ALA A 154 -23.70 -24.10 -0.52
N GLY A 155 -23.36 -24.21 -1.82
CA GLY A 155 -23.10 -23.04 -2.67
C GLY A 155 -21.69 -22.48 -2.58
N VAL A 156 -20.74 -23.16 -1.91
CA VAL A 156 -19.35 -22.76 -1.82
C VAL A 156 -18.66 -22.89 -3.19
N THR A 157 -17.99 -21.80 -3.59
CA THR A 157 -17.25 -21.72 -4.87
C THR A 157 -15.75 -21.71 -4.68
N SER A 158 -15.26 -21.55 -3.44
CA SER A 158 -13.84 -21.56 -3.07
C SER A 158 -13.62 -22.31 -1.77
N ILE A 159 -12.60 -23.14 -1.68
CA ILE A 159 -12.28 -23.96 -0.50
C ILE A 159 -10.85 -23.68 -0.05
N ALA A 160 -10.68 -23.25 1.19
CA ALA A 160 -9.41 -23.25 1.90
C ALA A 160 -9.15 -24.62 2.54
N VAL A 161 -7.96 -25.18 2.37
CA VAL A 161 -7.48 -26.38 3.04
C VAL A 161 -6.36 -25.99 4.00
N VAL A 162 -6.59 -26.20 5.29
CA VAL A 162 -5.66 -25.78 6.35
C VAL A 162 -5.49 -26.94 7.34
N PHE A 163 -4.41 -27.68 7.20
CA PHE A 163 -4.09 -28.76 8.13
C PHE A 163 -3.03 -28.35 9.14
N LEU A 164 -3.12 -28.92 10.33
CA LEU A 164 -2.17 -28.66 11.40
C LEU A 164 -0.76 -29.07 10.96
N HIS A 165 0.23 -28.20 11.21
CA HIS A 165 1.63 -28.39 10.86
C HIS A 165 1.91 -28.62 9.36
N ALA A 166 1.05 -28.14 8.45
CA ALA A 166 1.29 -28.22 7.02
C ALA A 166 2.56 -27.47 6.57
N TYR A 167 3.03 -26.49 7.33
CA TYR A 167 4.31 -25.82 7.12
C TYR A 167 5.51 -26.77 7.25
N ALA A 168 5.40 -27.81 8.10
CA ALA A 168 6.45 -28.82 8.29
C ALA A 168 6.32 -29.98 7.30
N ASN A 169 5.10 -30.31 6.85
CA ASN A 169 4.85 -31.35 5.84
C ASN A 169 3.53 -31.09 5.09
N ALA A 170 3.65 -30.59 3.89
CA ALA A 170 2.54 -30.18 3.02
C ALA A 170 1.78 -31.35 2.35
N ARG A 171 2.23 -32.62 2.49
CA ARG A 171 1.69 -33.77 1.72
C ARG A 171 0.17 -33.90 1.80
N HIS A 172 -0.41 -33.75 2.98
CA HIS A 172 -1.86 -33.92 3.17
C HIS A 172 -2.64 -32.79 2.51
N GLU A 173 -2.22 -31.53 2.62
CA GLU A 173 -2.88 -30.41 1.92
C GLU A 173 -2.76 -30.55 0.40
N ALA A 174 -1.58 -30.88 -0.12
CA ALA A 174 -1.38 -31.10 -1.54
C ALA A 174 -2.20 -32.29 -2.08
N GLN A 175 -2.35 -33.35 -1.28
CA GLN A 175 -3.22 -34.48 -1.63
C GLN A 175 -4.70 -34.08 -1.63
N ALA A 176 -5.16 -33.35 -0.60
CA ALA A 176 -6.54 -32.88 -0.49
C ALA A 176 -6.88 -31.92 -1.66
N ALA A 177 -6.00 -30.98 -1.99
CA ALA A 177 -6.19 -30.07 -3.11
C ALA A 177 -6.38 -30.82 -4.45
N ARG A 178 -5.52 -31.81 -4.74
CA ARG A 178 -5.66 -32.64 -5.94
C ARG A 178 -6.97 -33.43 -5.98
N LEU A 179 -7.42 -33.97 -4.83
CA LEU A 179 -8.69 -34.69 -4.73
C LEU A 179 -9.88 -33.76 -5.02
N ILE A 180 -9.88 -32.55 -4.41
CA ILE A 180 -10.95 -31.57 -4.60
C ILE A 180 -10.98 -31.09 -6.05
N ALA A 181 -9.83 -30.66 -6.63
CA ALA A 181 -9.75 -30.17 -7.99
C ALA A 181 -10.23 -31.22 -9.02
N ARG A 182 -9.91 -32.50 -8.82
CA ARG A 182 -10.38 -33.58 -9.68
C ARG A 182 -11.89 -33.81 -9.61
N LYS A 183 -12.49 -33.66 -8.41
CA LYS A 183 -13.92 -33.92 -8.19
C LYS A 183 -14.81 -32.73 -8.45
N LEU A 184 -14.29 -31.53 -8.24
CA LEU A 184 -15.00 -30.26 -8.30
C LEU A 184 -14.18 -29.22 -9.08
N PRO A 185 -13.97 -29.39 -10.40
CA PRO A 185 -13.04 -28.57 -11.20
C PRO A 185 -13.43 -27.09 -11.31
N ARG A 186 -14.68 -26.74 -10.93
CA ARG A 186 -15.15 -25.34 -10.90
C ARG A 186 -14.94 -24.66 -9.54
N VAL A 187 -14.55 -25.41 -8.51
CA VAL A 187 -14.30 -24.88 -7.17
C VAL A 187 -12.83 -24.49 -7.06
N ALA A 188 -12.57 -23.24 -6.73
CA ALA A 188 -11.21 -22.77 -6.46
C ALA A 188 -10.67 -23.41 -5.18
N VAL A 189 -9.40 -23.78 -5.16
CA VAL A 189 -8.75 -24.36 -3.98
C VAL A 189 -7.55 -23.51 -3.59
N THR A 190 -7.41 -23.28 -2.30
CA THR A 190 -6.23 -22.65 -1.68
C THR A 190 -5.72 -23.57 -0.57
N THR A 191 -4.42 -23.87 -0.56
CA THR A 191 -3.78 -24.60 0.53
C THR A 191 -2.97 -23.64 1.41
N SER A 192 -2.95 -23.88 2.71
CA SER A 192 -2.31 -22.94 3.63
C SER A 192 -0.78 -22.89 3.45
N HIS A 193 -0.14 -24.01 3.10
CA HIS A 193 1.30 -24.07 2.89
C HIS A 193 1.78 -23.30 1.67
N GLU A 194 0.91 -23.10 0.64
CA GLU A 194 1.26 -22.30 -0.55
C GLU A 194 1.17 -20.79 -0.28
N VAL A 195 0.34 -20.38 0.68
CA VAL A 195 0.08 -18.96 0.94
C VAL A 195 0.89 -18.44 2.12
N ALA A 196 1.00 -19.23 3.20
CA ALA A 196 1.73 -18.88 4.41
C ALA A 196 2.37 -20.14 5.03
N SER A 197 3.60 -20.46 4.63
CA SER A 197 4.32 -21.65 5.11
C SER A 197 5.00 -21.42 6.46
N GLU A 198 4.29 -20.78 7.39
CA GLU A 198 4.82 -20.41 8.70
C GLU A 198 4.01 -21.06 9.83
N ILE A 199 4.65 -21.22 10.99
CA ILE A 199 4.00 -21.65 12.23
C ILE A 199 2.90 -20.64 12.64
N ARG A 200 2.01 -21.05 13.52
CA ARG A 200 0.82 -20.38 14.05
C ARG A 200 -0.40 -20.65 13.16
N GLU A 201 -1.22 -21.60 13.62
CA GLU A 201 -2.37 -22.11 12.89
C GLU A 201 -3.44 -21.06 12.62
N PHE A 202 -3.65 -20.08 13.54
CA PHE A 202 -4.67 -19.05 13.37
C PHE A 202 -4.30 -18.10 12.22
N GLU A 203 -3.11 -17.50 12.25
CA GLU A 203 -2.68 -16.56 11.21
C GLU A 203 -2.56 -17.24 9.85
N ARG A 204 -2.10 -18.49 9.82
CA ARG A 204 -2.03 -19.28 8.60
C ARG A 204 -3.41 -19.62 8.05
N ALA A 205 -4.37 -19.97 8.92
CA ALA A 205 -5.77 -20.22 8.55
C ALA A 205 -6.45 -18.95 8.05
N SER A 206 -6.28 -17.83 8.75
CA SER A 206 -6.84 -16.53 8.35
C SER A 206 -6.32 -16.11 6.98
N THR A 207 -5.00 -16.25 6.72
CA THR A 207 -4.38 -15.90 5.44
C THR A 207 -4.89 -16.80 4.31
N ALA A 208 -4.95 -18.12 4.52
CA ALA A 208 -5.44 -19.07 3.53
C ALA A 208 -6.92 -18.84 3.20
N VAL A 209 -7.73 -18.54 4.21
CA VAL A 209 -9.15 -18.22 4.04
C VAL A 209 -9.33 -16.91 3.29
N ALA A 210 -8.59 -15.85 3.66
CA ALA A 210 -8.63 -14.59 2.93
C ALA A 210 -8.23 -14.77 1.46
N ASN A 211 -7.17 -15.53 1.18
CA ASN A 211 -6.76 -15.86 -0.18
C ASN A 211 -7.87 -16.61 -0.94
N ALA A 212 -8.47 -17.64 -0.33
CA ALA A 212 -9.57 -18.37 -0.94
C ALA A 212 -10.78 -17.49 -1.21
N TYR A 213 -11.08 -16.55 -0.30
CA TYR A 213 -12.20 -15.63 -0.38
C TYR A 213 -12.12 -14.68 -1.57
N ILE A 214 -10.92 -14.17 -1.89
CA ILE A 214 -10.72 -13.23 -2.99
C ILE A 214 -10.26 -13.90 -4.30
N LYS A 215 -9.81 -15.15 -4.28
CA LYS A 215 -9.22 -15.85 -5.45
C LYS A 215 -10.13 -15.91 -6.68
N PRO A 216 -11.43 -16.27 -6.58
CA PRO A 216 -12.32 -16.26 -7.76
C PRO A 216 -12.55 -14.87 -8.33
N LEU A 217 -12.62 -13.84 -7.46
CA LEU A 217 -12.74 -12.44 -7.86
C LEU A 217 -11.48 -11.98 -8.60
N ALA A 218 -10.31 -12.25 -8.04
CA ALA A 218 -9.03 -11.89 -8.64
C ALA A 218 -8.85 -12.51 -10.02
N ARG A 219 -9.10 -13.80 -10.15
CA ARG A 219 -9.00 -14.50 -11.45
C ARG A 219 -9.90 -13.86 -12.50
N ARG A 220 -11.19 -13.70 -12.20
CA ARG A 220 -12.15 -13.09 -13.14
C ARG A 220 -11.73 -11.68 -13.56
N TYR A 221 -11.28 -10.89 -12.60
CA TYR A 221 -10.85 -9.51 -12.81
C TYR A 221 -9.60 -9.43 -13.69
N LEU A 222 -8.56 -10.23 -13.39
CA LEU A 222 -7.30 -10.23 -14.14
C LEU A 222 -7.47 -10.76 -15.57
N GLU A 223 -8.27 -11.82 -15.76
CA GLU A 223 -8.65 -12.33 -17.09
C GLU A 223 -9.38 -11.24 -17.91
N LEU A 224 -10.30 -10.49 -17.28
CA LEU A 224 -11.02 -9.40 -17.94
C LEU A 224 -10.09 -8.23 -18.31
N MET A 225 -9.20 -7.85 -17.40
CA MET A 225 -8.23 -6.79 -17.62
C MET A 225 -7.28 -7.13 -18.78
N ALA A 226 -6.69 -8.32 -18.77
CA ALA A 226 -5.79 -8.77 -19.82
C ALA A 226 -6.50 -8.79 -21.19
N ARG A 227 -7.75 -9.27 -21.23
CA ARG A 227 -8.55 -9.26 -22.47
C ARG A 227 -8.78 -7.85 -23.01
N ARG A 228 -9.20 -6.91 -22.16
CA ARG A 228 -9.47 -5.51 -22.57
C ARG A 228 -8.22 -4.79 -23.06
N LEU A 229 -7.09 -5.02 -22.41
CA LEU A 229 -5.81 -4.47 -22.88
C LEU A 229 -5.45 -5.05 -24.25
N GLY A 230 -5.67 -6.34 -24.47
CA GLY A 230 -5.48 -6.99 -25.79
C GLY A 230 -6.43 -6.41 -26.87
N GLU A 231 -7.70 -6.14 -26.53
CA GLU A 231 -8.68 -5.49 -27.43
C GLU A 231 -8.25 -4.06 -27.83
N LEU A 232 -7.48 -3.38 -27.00
CA LEU A 232 -6.86 -2.08 -27.32
C LEU A 232 -5.57 -2.21 -28.15
N GLY A 233 -5.17 -3.42 -28.54
CA GLY A 233 -3.95 -3.66 -29.32
C GLY A 233 -2.64 -3.60 -28.52
N ILE A 234 -2.70 -3.73 -27.21
CA ILE A 234 -1.52 -3.72 -26.33
C ILE A 234 -1.01 -5.17 -26.16
N PRO A 235 0.16 -5.53 -26.73
CA PRO A 235 0.70 -6.89 -26.66
C PRO A 235 1.51 -7.15 -25.38
N ALA A 236 1.82 -6.11 -24.62
CA ALA A 236 2.69 -6.17 -23.46
C ALA A 236 2.12 -7.06 -22.34
N PRO A 237 2.99 -7.77 -21.58
CA PRO A 237 2.56 -8.53 -20.43
C PRO A 237 1.99 -7.61 -19.34
N LEU A 238 0.90 -8.05 -18.72
CA LEU A 238 0.32 -7.41 -17.54
C LEU A 238 1.09 -7.89 -16.30
N LEU A 239 1.71 -6.95 -15.60
CA LEU A 239 2.38 -7.17 -14.33
C LEU A 239 1.56 -6.58 -13.18
N LEU A 240 1.60 -7.23 -12.04
CA LEU A 240 0.85 -6.82 -10.86
C LEU A 240 1.80 -6.36 -9.75
N MET A 241 1.45 -5.26 -9.10
CA MET A 241 2.12 -4.80 -7.89
C MET A 241 1.68 -5.65 -6.71
N LEU A 242 2.66 -6.12 -5.94
CA LEU A 242 2.46 -6.80 -4.66
C LEU A 242 2.49 -5.80 -3.50
N SER A 243 1.92 -6.19 -2.37
CA SER A 243 1.97 -5.46 -1.09
C SER A 243 3.40 -5.12 -0.65
N SER A 244 4.36 -5.97 -1.02
CA SER A 244 5.80 -5.78 -0.73
C SER A 244 6.48 -4.69 -1.57
N GLY A 245 5.76 -4.09 -2.52
CA GLY A 245 6.32 -3.13 -3.48
C GLY A 245 7.07 -3.79 -4.65
N GLY A 246 6.91 -5.09 -4.84
CA GLY A 246 7.50 -5.83 -5.96
C GLY A 246 6.50 -6.11 -7.08
N LEU A 247 7.02 -6.40 -8.27
CA LEU A 247 6.23 -6.80 -9.43
C LEU A 247 6.20 -8.32 -9.58
N THR A 248 5.04 -8.85 -9.98
CA THR A 248 4.84 -10.25 -10.32
C THR A 248 3.98 -10.41 -11.59
N HIS A 249 3.92 -11.62 -12.13
CA HIS A 249 3.09 -11.96 -13.29
C HIS A 249 1.67 -12.42 -12.89
N VAL A 250 0.73 -12.42 -13.85
CA VAL A 250 -0.69 -12.73 -13.64
C VAL A 250 -0.91 -14.08 -12.96
N ALA A 251 -0.21 -15.15 -13.38
CA ALA A 251 -0.43 -16.48 -12.85
C ALA A 251 -0.07 -16.61 -11.35
N GLU A 252 1.00 -15.93 -10.87
CA GLU A 252 1.33 -15.87 -9.44
C GLU A 252 0.30 -15.03 -8.69
N ALA A 253 -0.14 -13.91 -9.26
CA ALA A 253 -1.16 -13.04 -8.67
C ALA A 253 -2.52 -13.78 -8.53
N GLU A 254 -2.90 -14.61 -9.50
CA GLU A 254 -4.09 -15.46 -9.41
C GLU A 254 -3.96 -16.59 -8.37
N ARG A 255 -2.74 -17.10 -8.20
CA ARG A 255 -2.47 -18.15 -7.22
C ARG A 255 -2.56 -17.62 -5.79
N THR A 256 -1.96 -16.46 -5.54
CA THR A 256 -1.85 -15.85 -4.22
C THR A 256 -2.31 -14.38 -4.22
N PRO A 257 -3.60 -14.10 -4.57
CA PRO A 257 -4.09 -12.72 -4.67
C PRO A 257 -4.04 -11.94 -3.35
N VAL A 258 -3.95 -12.62 -2.22
CA VAL A 258 -3.75 -11.98 -0.91
C VAL A 258 -2.47 -11.13 -0.85
N GLN A 259 -1.47 -11.42 -1.69
CA GLN A 259 -0.24 -10.63 -1.77
C GLN A 259 -0.42 -9.30 -2.53
N MET A 260 -1.58 -9.05 -3.14
CA MET A 260 -1.90 -7.78 -3.81
C MET A 260 -2.68 -6.80 -2.93
N LEU A 261 -2.97 -7.16 -1.69
CA LEU A 261 -3.59 -6.25 -0.72
C LEU A 261 -2.70 -5.02 -0.53
N GLU A 262 -3.31 -3.82 -0.48
CA GLU A 262 -2.55 -2.55 -0.34
C GLU A 262 -1.50 -2.28 -1.44
N SER A 263 -1.71 -2.80 -2.68
CA SER A 263 -0.75 -2.62 -3.77
C SER A 263 -0.62 -1.16 -4.25
N GLY A 264 -1.71 -0.37 -4.27
CA GLY A 264 -1.66 1.06 -4.59
C GLY A 264 -0.81 1.87 -3.59
N PRO A 265 -1.07 1.75 -2.27
CA PRO A 265 -0.20 2.36 -1.25
C PRO A 265 1.27 1.94 -1.35
N ALA A 266 1.53 0.67 -1.66
CA ALA A 266 2.88 0.18 -1.89
C ALA A 266 3.55 0.91 -3.07
N ALA A 267 2.82 1.13 -4.17
CA ALA A 267 3.31 1.90 -5.30
C ALA A 267 3.60 3.37 -4.92
N GLY A 268 2.75 3.99 -4.10
CA GLY A 268 2.98 5.34 -3.57
C GLY A 268 4.27 5.44 -2.74
N ALA A 269 4.53 4.47 -1.88
CA ALA A 269 5.78 4.43 -1.09
C ALA A 269 7.03 4.20 -1.95
N ILE A 270 6.93 3.36 -2.98
CA ILE A 270 8.01 3.16 -3.98
C ILE A 270 8.26 4.46 -4.76
N ALA A 271 7.19 5.17 -5.17
CA ALA A 271 7.32 6.48 -5.80
C ALA A 271 8.03 7.47 -4.89
N ALA A 272 7.64 7.52 -3.61
CA ALA A 272 8.27 8.41 -2.64
C ALA A 272 9.76 8.09 -2.44
N ALA A 273 10.13 6.81 -2.34
CA ALA A 273 11.52 6.40 -2.25
C ALA A 273 12.32 6.82 -3.49
N PHE A 274 11.72 6.69 -4.67
CA PHE A 274 12.34 7.06 -5.93
C PHE A 274 12.53 8.59 -6.06
N PHE A 275 11.46 9.37 -5.91
CA PHE A 275 11.51 10.82 -6.07
C PHE A 275 12.29 11.54 -4.97
N GLY A 276 12.25 11.01 -3.75
CA GLY A 276 12.90 11.62 -2.59
C GLY A 276 14.36 11.25 -2.41
N HIS A 277 14.90 10.33 -3.21
CA HIS A 277 16.26 9.79 -3.01
C HIS A 277 17.36 10.86 -2.88
N GLU A 278 17.33 11.85 -3.76
CA GLU A 278 18.36 12.91 -3.81
C GLU A 278 18.11 14.05 -2.82
N ASP A 279 16.84 14.37 -2.54
CA ASP A 279 16.46 15.61 -1.85
C ASP A 279 16.09 15.43 -0.37
N SER A 280 16.09 14.19 0.14
CA SER A 280 15.61 13.88 1.49
C SER A 280 16.67 13.83 2.58
N GLY A 281 17.93 13.67 2.21
CA GLY A 281 18.97 13.36 3.18
C GLY A 281 18.94 11.93 3.71
N GLY A 282 18.25 10.99 3.01
CA GLY A 282 18.27 9.56 3.27
C GLY A 282 17.12 9.01 4.14
N LYS A 283 16.33 9.88 4.78
CA LYS A 283 15.14 9.51 5.57
C LYS A 283 13.91 10.29 5.12
N LEU A 284 12.85 9.59 4.74
CA LEU A 284 11.61 10.17 4.29
C LEU A 284 10.41 9.64 5.08
N LEU A 285 9.49 10.53 5.37
CA LEU A 285 8.11 10.24 5.71
C LEU A 285 7.30 10.43 4.42
N ALA A 286 6.97 9.33 3.75
CA ALA A 286 6.13 9.35 2.56
C ALA A 286 4.69 9.58 2.98
N PHE A 287 4.09 10.66 2.49
CA PHE A 287 2.74 11.12 2.82
C PHE A 287 1.90 11.16 1.56
N ASP A 288 0.95 10.25 1.42
CA ASP A 288 0.02 10.17 0.31
C ASP A 288 -1.40 10.43 0.81
N MET A 289 -2.02 11.52 0.34
CA MET A 289 -3.40 11.87 0.70
C MET A 289 -4.27 11.99 -0.53
N GLY A 290 -5.28 11.12 -0.58
CA GLY A 290 -6.33 11.14 -1.58
C GLY A 290 -7.63 11.76 -1.08
N GLY A 291 -8.74 11.42 -1.75
CA GLY A 291 -10.08 11.90 -1.38
C GLY A 291 -10.63 11.25 -0.11
N THR A 292 -10.24 10.01 0.23
CA THR A 292 -10.85 9.23 1.32
C THR A 292 -9.91 9.02 2.50
N THR A 293 -8.65 8.74 2.24
CA THR A 293 -7.65 8.38 3.26
C THR A 293 -6.33 9.08 3.00
N ALA A 294 -5.56 9.26 4.07
CA ALA A 294 -4.14 9.57 4.02
C ALA A 294 -3.34 8.33 4.46
N LYS A 295 -2.20 8.11 3.82
CA LYS A 295 -1.29 7.00 4.09
C LYS A 295 0.10 7.53 4.35
N LEU A 296 0.76 6.94 5.34
CA LEU A 296 2.10 7.33 5.74
C LEU A 296 2.97 6.09 5.82
N SER A 297 4.16 6.16 5.25
CA SER A 297 5.17 5.11 5.34
C SER A 297 6.56 5.71 5.56
N LEU A 298 7.43 4.96 6.24
CA LEU A 298 8.82 5.35 6.46
C LEU A 298 9.69 4.77 5.34
N VAL A 299 10.58 5.62 4.81
CA VAL A 299 11.60 5.23 3.84
C VAL A 299 12.98 5.54 4.43
N GLU A 300 13.81 4.53 4.57
CA GLU A 300 15.18 4.65 5.07
C GLU A 300 16.14 3.97 4.09
N GLY A 301 17.27 4.61 3.80
CA GLY A 301 18.26 4.06 2.86
C GLY A 301 17.72 3.85 1.43
N GLY A 302 16.70 4.61 1.03
CA GLY A 302 16.07 4.50 -0.30
C GLY A 302 15.07 3.34 -0.42
N GLU A 303 14.72 2.65 0.67
CA GLU A 303 13.74 1.57 0.67
C GLU A 303 12.63 1.83 1.70
N PRO A 304 11.35 1.63 1.33
CA PRO A 304 10.28 1.64 2.31
C PRO A 304 10.44 0.50 3.31
N LEU A 305 10.10 0.76 4.58
CA LEU A 305 10.10 -0.29 5.60
C LEU A 305 9.10 -1.38 5.24
N THR A 306 9.46 -2.64 5.53
CA THR A 306 8.64 -3.81 5.23
C THR A 306 8.19 -4.48 6.52
N ALA A 307 6.89 -4.78 6.62
CA ALA A 307 6.28 -5.64 7.62
C ALA A 307 5.97 -7.03 7.01
N TYR A 308 5.91 -8.05 7.86
CA TYR A 308 5.63 -9.44 7.46
C TYR A 308 4.31 -9.96 8.01
N SER A 309 3.50 -9.06 8.49
CA SER A 309 2.11 -9.29 8.84
C SER A 309 1.30 -8.03 8.63
N PHE A 310 0.06 -8.21 8.23
CA PHE A 310 -0.89 -7.14 7.98
C PHE A 310 -2.23 -7.53 8.64
N GLU A 311 -3.00 -6.57 9.12
CA GLU A 311 -4.36 -6.80 9.59
C GLU A 311 -5.36 -6.09 8.69
N ALA A 312 -6.12 -6.88 7.95
CA ALA A 312 -7.22 -6.39 7.12
C ALA A 312 -8.48 -6.10 7.95
N ALA A 313 -9.31 -5.18 7.50
CA ALA A 313 -10.64 -4.89 8.06
C ALA A 313 -10.64 -4.65 9.59
N ARG A 314 -9.71 -3.83 10.10
CA ARG A 314 -9.64 -3.48 11.52
C ARG A 314 -10.93 -2.78 11.97
N GLN A 315 -11.54 -3.28 13.04
CA GLN A 315 -12.72 -2.69 13.68
C GLN A 315 -12.34 -1.44 14.50
N ARG A 316 -11.18 -1.48 15.14
CA ARG A 316 -10.61 -0.37 15.91
C ARG A 316 -9.29 0.05 15.28
N ARG A 317 -9.22 1.31 14.84
CA ARG A 317 -7.98 1.87 14.27
C ARG A 317 -6.87 1.86 15.30
N PHE A 318 -5.65 1.61 14.85
CA PHE A 318 -4.43 1.57 15.67
C PHE A 318 -4.39 0.49 16.77
N ILE A 319 -5.41 -0.37 16.88
CA ILE A 319 -5.42 -1.44 17.86
C ILE A 319 -5.14 -2.77 17.17
N GLU A 320 -3.98 -3.36 17.50
CA GLU A 320 -3.59 -4.67 17.02
C GLU A 320 -4.51 -5.77 17.56
N GLY A 321 -4.90 -6.69 16.70
CA GLY A 321 -5.83 -7.79 17.02
C GLY A 321 -7.29 -7.48 16.75
N SER A 322 -7.62 -6.24 16.31
CA SER A 322 -8.99 -5.85 15.97
C SER A 322 -9.38 -6.16 14.52
N GLY A 323 -8.48 -6.72 13.72
CA GLY A 323 -8.69 -7.09 12.32
C GLY A 323 -8.40 -8.56 12.02
N LEU A 324 -8.44 -8.90 10.74
CA LEU A 324 -8.10 -10.23 10.24
C LEU A 324 -6.59 -10.30 10.00
N PRO A 325 -5.83 -11.14 10.72
CA PRO A 325 -4.39 -11.23 10.52
C PRO A 325 -4.07 -11.93 9.20
N ILE A 326 -3.21 -11.31 8.41
CA ILE A 326 -2.73 -11.79 7.12
C ILE A 326 -1.20 -11.88 7.16
N ARG A 327 -0.64 -13.05 6.89
CA ARG A 327 0.80 -13.29 6.81
C ARG A 327 1.29 -13.09 5.39
N ILE A 328 1.70 -11.87 5.07
CA ILE A 328 2.30 -11.48 3.79
C ILE A 328 3.40 -10.44 4.06
N SER A 329 4.35 -10.35 3.13
CA SER A 329 5.25 -9.20 3.09
C SER A 329 4.50 -8.00 2.55
N THR A 330 4.51 -6.91 3.28
CA THR A 330 3.85 -5.65 2.89
C THR A 330 4.76 -4.47 3.20
N ILE A 331 4.66 -3.41 2.43
CA ILE A 331 5.23 -2.13 2.84
C ILE A 331 4.51 -1.72 4.12
N GLU A 332 5.29 -1.32 5.10
CA GLU A 332 4.77 -0.87 6.37
C GLU A 332 4.18 0.53 6.24
N LEU A 333 2.89 0.64 6.47
CA LEU A 333 2.17 1.90 6.36
C LEU A 333 1.11 2.02 7.44
N ILE A 334 0.77 3.26 7.76
CA ILE A 334 -0.40 3.59 8.56
C ILE A 334 -1.44 4.27 7.68
N GLU A 335 -2.67 3.78 7.74
CA GLU A 335 -3.79 4.38 7.04
C GLU A 335 -4.64 5.21 7.99
N ILE A 336 -4.89 6.45 7.61
CA ILE A 336 -5.63 7.43 8.38
C ILE A 336 -6.92 7.77 7.63
N GLY A 337 -8.07 7.71 8.29
CA GLY A 337 -9.36 8.13 7.71
C GLY A 337 -9.46 9.66 7.65
N ALA A 338 -8.50 10.24 6.97
CA ALA A 338 -8.39 11.65 6.71
C ALA A 338 -8.11 11.82 5.21
N GLY A 339 -8.98 12.50 4.50
CA GLY A 339 -8.86 12.75 3.06
C GLY A 339 -9.65 13.99 2.69
N GLY A 340 -9.58 14.42 1.44
CA GLY A 340 -10.30 15.59 0.95
C GLY A 340 -11.83 15.49 1.15
N GLY A 341 -12.38 14.29 1.07
CA GLY A 341 -13.81 14.02 1.30
C GLY A 341 -14.19 13.78 2.77
N SER A 342 -13.25 13.90 3.73
CA SER A 342 -13.59 13.73 5.14
C SER A 342 -14.63 14.73 5.60
N ILE A 343 -15.71 14.22 6.19
CA ILE A 343 -16.89 15.01 6.58
C ILE A 343 -16.64 15.70 7.90
N ALA A 344 -16.93 17.00 7.95
CA ALA A 344 -16.96 17.79 9.15
C ALA A 344 -18.32 17.70 9.83
N ALA A 345 -18.33 17.36 11.11
CA ALA A 345 -19.53 17.22 11.92
C ALA A 345 -19.35 17.90 13.28
N VAL A 346 -20.46 18.25 13.90
CA VAL A 346 -20.48 18.76 15.28
C VAL A 346 -21.04 17.66 16.18
N ASP A 347 -20.29 17.27 17.20
CA ASP A 347 -20.73 16.23 18.11
C ASP A 347 -21.80 16.71 19.11
N GLU A 348 -22.21 15.81 20.02
CA GLU A 348 -23.27 16.07 21.00
C GLU A 348 -22.91 17.16 22.03
N ILE A 349 -21.62 17.38 22.26
CA ILE A 349 -21.11 18.41 23.17
C ILE A 349 -20.70 19.72 22.47
N GLY A 350 -20.99 19.81 21.14
CA GLY A 350 -20.77 21.03 20.36
C GLY A 350 -19.36 21.19 19.79
N LEU A 351 -18.51 20.15 19.81
CA LEU A 351 -17.17 20.18 19.25
C LEU A 351 -17.16 19.83 17.76
N LEU A 352 -16.36 20.57 17.00
CA LEU A 352 -16.09 20.27 15.59
C LEU A 352 -15.20 19.02 15.49
N LYS A 353 -15.63 18.03 14.68
CA LYS A 353 -14.90 16.82 14.34
C LYS A 353 -14.77 16.68 12.83
N VAL A 354 -13.66 16.13 12.35
CA VAL A 354 -13.41 15.88 10.93
C VAL A 354 -13.06 14.42 10.73
N GLY A 355 -13.83 13.73 9.87
CA GLY A 355 -13.74 12.29 9.69
C GLY A 355 -14.29 11.51 10.90
N PRO A 356 -14.09 10.17 10.95
CA PRO A 356 -13.52 9.31 9.92
C PRO A 356 -14.46 9.06 8.71
N ARG A 357 -15.74 9.51 8.77
CA ARG A 357 -16.68 9.38 7.64
C ARG A 357 -16.20 10.23 6.47
N SER A 358 -16.31 9.67 5.26
CA SER A 358 -15.99 10.36 4.02
C SER A 358 -17.22 10.43 3.12
N ALA A 359 -17.35 11.53 2.38
CA ALA A 359 -18.37 11.68 1.35
C ALA A 359 -18.09 10.83 0.08
N GLY A 360 -16.89 10.25 -0.01
CA GLY A 360 -16.47 9.49 -1.18
C GLY A 360 -16.38 10.33 -2.45
N SER A 361 -16.56 9.67 -3.60
CA SER A 361 -16.68 10.33 -4.91
C SER A 361 -18.13 10.64 -5.28
N HIS A 362 -19.06 9.88 -4.73
CA HIS A 362 -20.50 10.06 -4.96
C HIS A 362 -21.26 9.83 -3.63
N PRO A 363 -22.06 10.79 -3.15
CA PRO A 363 -22.30 12.10 -3.74
C PRO A 363 -21.12 13.08 -3.70
N GLY A 364 -20.03 12.75 -2.95
CA GLY A 364 -18.81 13.53 -2.86
C GLY A 364 -18.95 14.81 -2.03
N PRO A 365 -17.88 15.63 -1.99
CA PRO A 365 -17.90 16.98 -1.45
C PRO A 365 -19.05 17.82 -2.00
N ALA A 366 -19.60 18.74 -1.19
CA ALA A 366 -20.68 19.62 -1.63
C ALA A 366 -20.30 20.43 -2.89
N SER A 367 -19.03 20.82 -2.96
CA SER A 367 -18.46 21.54 -4.11
C SER A 367 -18.49 20.78 -5.44
N TYR A 368 -18.62 19.44 -5.44
CA TYR A 368 -18.67 18.68 -6.70
C TYR A 368 -20.03 18.79 -7.42
N GLY A 369 -21.07 19.29 -6.75
CA GLY A 369 -22.38 19.48 -7.37
C GLY A 369 -23.12 18.18 -7.72
N LEU A 370 -22.69 17.03 -7.18
CA LEU A 370 -23.25 15.71 -7.44
C LEU A 370 -24.30 15.27 -6.38
N GLY A 371 -24.82 16.22 -5.60
CA GLY A 371 -25.82 15.99 -4.56
C GLY A 371 -25.25 15.87 -3.13
N GLY A 372 -23.95 16.01 -2.94
CA GLY A 372 -23.33 16.11 -1.63
C GLY A 372 -23.82 17.33 -0.85
N GLY A 373 -24.15 17.14 0.43
CA GLY A 373 -24.67 18.22 1.26
C GLY A 373 -23.86 18.48 2.52
N GLU A 374 -23.00 17.54 2.95
CA GLU A 374 -22.17 17.69 4.15
C GLU A 374 -20.88 18.45 3.82
N ALA A 375 -20.41 19.26 4.78
CA ALA A 375 -19.14 19.98 4.64
C ALA A 375 -17.97 19.00 4.68
N THR A 376 -17.01 19.16 3.79
CA THR A 376 -15.80 18.32 3.73
C THR A 376 -14.52 19.14 3.80
N VAL A 377 -13.38 18.46 3.93
CA VAL A 377 -12.04 19.09 3.87
C VAL A 377 -11.85 19.82 2.53
N THR A 378 -12.23 19.20 1.40
CA THR A 378 -12.15 19.83 0.07
C THR A 378 -12.98 21.11 -0.01
N ASP A 379 -14.20 21.13 0.56
CA ASP A 379 -15.03 22.33 0.62
C ASP A 379 -14.36 23.45 1.43
N ALA A 380 -13.72 23.10 2.55
CA ALA A 380 -12.95 24.03 3.36
C ALA A 380 -11.74 24.59 2.61
N ASP A 381 -10.96 23.75 1.91
CA ASP A 381 -9.79 24.18 1.13
C ASP A 381 -10.15 25.11 -0.02
N PHE A 382 -11.32 24.92 -0.65
CA PHE A 382 -11.85 25.89 -1.60
C PHE A 382 -12.16 27.24 -0.94
N LEU A 383 -12.85 27.23 0.20
CA LEU A 383 -13.22 28.47 0.90
C LEU A 383 -12.01 29.21 1.48
N LEU A 384 -10.93 28.51 1.81
CA LEU A 384 -9.65 29.08 2.27
C LEU A 384 -8.80 29.64 1.10
N GLY A 385 -9.25 29.48 -0.16
CA GLY A 385 -8.53 29.96 -1.34
C GLY A 385 -7.31 29.08 -1.73
N TYR A 386 -7.15 27.91 -1.14
CA TYR A 386 -6.05 26.99 -1.47
C TYR A 386 -6.28 26.31 -2.80
N LEU A 387 -7.51 25.89 -3.08
CA LEU A 387 -7.89 25.25 -4.34
C LEU A 387 -8.51 26.25 -5.32
N ASN A 388 -8.23 26.05 -6.62
CA ASN A 388 -8.77 26.87 -7.71
C ASN A 388 -10.00 26.19 -8.32
N PRO A 389 -11.22 26.77 -8.17
CA PRO A 389 -12.43 26.18 -8.74
C PRO A 389 -12.40 26.03 -10.26
N ALA A 390 -11.69 26.91 -10.96
CA ALA A 390 -11.60 26.89 -12.41
C ALA A 390 -10.57 25.89 -12.96
N TYR A 391 -9.70 25.36 -12.08
CA TYR A 391 -8.58 24.49 -12.49
C TYR A 391 -8.52 23.18 -11.69
N PHE A 392 -9.52 22.92 -10.87
CA PHE A 392 -9.56 21.68 -10.08
C PHE A 392 -9.65 20.44 -10.98
N ALA A 393 -8.79 19.44 -10.72
CA ALA A 393 -8.63 18.26 -11.58
C ALA A 393 -8.43 18.61 -13.06
N GLY A 394 -7.57 19.59 -13.36
CA GLY A 394 -7.33 20.03 -14.73
C GLY A 394 -8.49 20.81 -15.37
N GLY A 395 -9.55 21.14 -14.57
CA GLY A 395 -10.78 21.79 -15.06
C GLY A 395 -11.87 20.79 -15.50
N GLU A 396 -11.64 19.48 -15.33
CA GLU A 396 -12.64 18.45 -15.69
C GLU A 396 -13.84 18.41 -14.71
N VAL A 397 -13.61 18.81 -13.45
CA VAL A 397 -14.67 18.87 -12.42
C VAL A 397 -15.22 20.29 -12.33
N LYS A 398 -16.52 20.44 -12.59
CA LYS A 398 -17.24 21.72 -12.39
C LYS A 398 -17.51 21.92 -10.91
N VAL A 399 -16.87 22.92 -10.32
CA VAL A 399 -16.95 23.19 -8.87
C VAL A 399 -18.09 24.18 -8.58
N ASP A 400 -18.99 23.85 -7.65
CA ASP A 400 -20.01 24.72 -7.07
C ASP A 400 -19.54 25.28 -5.71
N ILE A 401 -18.88 26.43 -5.73
CA ILE A 401 -18.43 27.12 -4.50
C ILE A 401 -19.61 27.54 -3.62
N GLY A 402 -20.78 27.85 -4.22
CA GLY A 402 -21.99 28.18 -3.47
C GLY A 402 -22.48 27.01 -2.63
N ALA A 403 -22.40 25.78 -3.16
CA ALA A 403 -22.74 24.57 -2.41
C ALA A 403 -21.75 24.32 -1.25
N ALA A 404 -20.44 24.47 -1.50
CA ALA A 404 -19.42 24.40 -0.46
C ALA A 404 -19.70 25.41 0.66
N ARG A 405 -19.96 26.66 0.31
CA ARG A 405 -20.29 27.73 1.26
C ARG A 405 -21.50 27.38 2.12
N ARG A 406 -22.61 26.97 1.49
CA ARG A 406 -23.83 26.56 2.21
C ARG A 406 -23.58 25.37 3.16
N ALA A 407 -22.70 24.43 2.79
CA ALA A 407 -22.34 23.30 3.65
C ALA A 407 -21.55 23.75 4.89
N ILE A 408 -20.56 24.61 4.71
CA ILE A 408 -19.76 25.20 5.81
C ILE A 408 -20.63 26.09 6.70
N ASP A 409 -21.51 26.91 6.14
CA ASP A 409 -22.41 27.81 6.90
C ASP A 409 -23.30 27.03 7.88
N ARG A 410 -23.78 25.83 7.49
CA ARG A 410 -24.55 24.96 8.40
C ARG A 410 -23.74 24.48 9.61
N VAL A 411 -22.47 24.17 9.41
CA VAL A 411 -21.56 23.78 10.50
C VAL A 411 -21.27 25.02 11.36
N ALA A 412 -20.97 26.15 10.73
CA ALA A 412 -20.67 27.44 11.38
C ALA A 412 -21.78 27.90 12.32
N ALA A 413 -23.05 27.79 11.87
CA ALA A 413 -24.21 28.11 12.70
C ALA A 413 -24.31 27.24 13.96
N ARG A 414 -23.91 25.95 13.90
CA ARG A 414 -23.95 25.03 15.05
C ARG A 414 -22.85 25.32 16.06
N VAL A 415 -21.63 25.63 15.61
CA VAL A 415 -20.48 25.92 16.49
C VAL A 415 -20.40 27.42 16.86
N ARG A 416 -21.23 28.28 16.28
CA ARG A 416 -21.27 29.74 16.49
C ARG A 416 -19.96 30.44 16.16
N LEU A 417 -19.33 30.04 15.08
CA LEU A 417 -18.11 30.65 14.52
C LEU A 417 -18.37 31.23 13.14
N SER A 418 -17.46 32.05 12.62
CA SER A 418 -17.53 32.50 11.24
C SER A 418 -17.27 31.33 10.27
N PRO A 419 -17.80 31.36 9.05
CA PRO A 419 -17.52 30.33 8.05
C PRO A 419 -16.03 30.14 7.76
N GLU A 420 -15.25 31.22 7.74
CA GLU A 420 -13.80 31.20 7.56
C GLU A 420 -13.09 30.50 8.72
N ALA A 421 -13.50 30.78 9.97
CA ALA A 421 -12.96 30.11 11.16
C ALA A 421 -13.30 28.62 11.16
N VAL A 422 -14.48 28.24 10.68
CA VAL A 422 -14.86 26.81 10.54
C VAL A 422 -14.08 26.15 9.44
N ALA A 423 -13.93 26.75 8.27
CA ALA A 423 -13.12 26.21 7.17
C ALA A 423 -11.66 25.99 7.62
N TRP A 424 -11.07 26.97 8.31
CA TRP A 424 -9.75 26.79 8.91
C TRP A 424 -9.73 25.69 9.97
N GLY A 425 -10.73 25.65 10.85
CA GLY A 425 -10.84 24.61 11.88
C GLY A 425 -10.90 23.20 11.28
N ILE A 426 -11.63 23.02 10.17
CA ILE A 426 -11.69 21.74 9.43
C ILE A 426 -10.31 21.38 8.89
N HIS A 427 -9.64 22.31 8.22
CA HIS A 427 -8.29 22.14 7.68
C HIS A 427 -7.27 21.82 8.80
N ASP A 428 -7.31 22.54 9.90
CA ASP A 428 -6.36 22.36 11.01
C ASP A 428 -6.57 21.03 11.75
N ILE A 429 -7.82 20.63 12.01
CA ILE A 429 -8.16 19.37 12.70
C ILE A 429 -7.73 18.17 11.84
N VAL A 430 -7.95 18.16 10.53
CA VAL A 430 -7.52 17.05 9.70
C VAL A 430 -5.99 16.95 9.66
N ASN A 431 -5.28 18.09 9.63
CA ASN A 431 -3.82 18.10 9.71
C ASN A 431 -3.30 17.58 11.05
N GLU A 432 -3.95 17.92 12.17
CA GLU A 432 -3.58 17.38 13.49
C GLU A 432 -3.83 15.88 13.59
N ASN A 433 -4.95 15.38 13.04
CA ASN A 433 -5.24 13.94 12.99
C ASN A 433 -4.14 13.19 12.23
N MET A 434 -3.69 13.73 11.10
CA MET A 434 -2.61 13.13 10.30
C MET A 434 -1.25 13.22 10.99
N ALA A 435 -0.91 14.37 11.56
CA ALA A 435 0.34 14.56 12.32
C ALA A 435 0.37 13.67 13.57
N GLY A 436 -0.75 13.56 14.31
CA GLY A 436 -0.86 12.68 15.47
C GLY A 436 -0.62 11.21 15.12
N ALA A 437 -1.24 10.72 14.06
CA ALA A 437 -1.03 9.36 13.59
C ALA A 437 0.42 9.11 13.13
N ALA A 438 1.01 10.09 12.43
CA ALA A 438 2.41 10.02 12.01
C ALA A 438 3.36 9.94 13.22
N ARG A 439 3.15 10.75 14.26
CA ARG A 439 3.96 10.70 15.50
C ARG A 439 3.92 9.32 16.14
N VAL A 440 2.73 8.73 16.26
CA VAL A 440 2.56 7.39 16.83
C VAL A 440 3.31 6.36 15.99
N HIS A 441 3.12 6.36 14.68
CA HIS A 441 3.75 5.40 13.78
C HIS A 441 5.28 5.47 13.81
N VAL A 442 5.85 6.66 13.81
CA VAL A 442 7.31 6.87 13.89
C VAL A 442 7.85 6.46 15.26
N ALA A 443 7.15 6.86 16.35
CA ALA A 443 7.56 6.56 17.72
C ALA A 443 7.51 5.05 18.04
N GLU A 444 6.54 4.29 17.53
CA GLU A 444 6.46 2.83 17.67
C GLU A 444 7.67 2.09 17.07
N ARG A 445 8.42 2.77 16.18
CA ARG A 445 9.66 2.26 15.58
C ARG A 445 10.91 2.75 16.31
N GLY A 446 10.74 3.48 17.43
CA GLY A 446 11.85 4.08 18.17
C GLY A 446 12.56 5.20 17.38
N ARG A 447 11.84 5.89 16.49
CA ARG A 447 12.37 6.95 15.63
C ARG A 447 11.83 8.32 16.06
N ASP A 448 12.55 9.39 15.69
CA ASP A 448 12.11 10.78 15.88
C ASP A 448 11.60 11.33 14.54
N PRO A 449 10.37 11.84 14.44
CA PRO A 449 9.87 12.43 13.21
C PRO A 449 10.77 13.54 12.66
N ARG A 450 11.42 14.32 13.52
CA ARG A 450 12.28 15.45 13.14
C ARG A 450 13.50 15.07 12.31
N ASP A 451 13.86 13.79 12.29
CA ASP A 451 14.95 13.26 11.47
C ASP A 451 14.55 13.08 10.00
N TYR A 452 13.29 13.26 9.65
CA TYR A 452 12.74 12.94 8.33
C TYR A 452 12.38 14.20 7.54
N ALA A 453 12.44 14.09 6.22
CA ALA A 453 11.75 15.01 5.33
C ALA A 453 10.37 14.46 4.98
N LEU A 454 9.36 15.32 4.83
CA LEU A 454 8.03 14.91 4.37
C LEU A 454 7.99 14.91 2.84
N LEU A 455 7.76 13.79 2.19
CA LEU A 455 7.47 13.75 0.76
C LEU A 455 5.99 13.60 0.55
N CYS A 456 5.35 14.56 -0.14
CA CYS A 456 3.90 14.61 -0.32
C CYS A 456 3.47 14.17 -1.71
N THR A 457 2.50 13.25 -1.77
CA THR A 457 1.86 12.75 -2.98
C THR A 457 0.34 12.69 -2.82
N GLY A 458 -0.36 12.28 -3.87
CA GLY A 458 -1.81 12.26 -3.92
C GLY A 458 -2.42 13.61 -4.28
N GLY A 459 -3.70 13.62 -4.66
CA GLY A 459 -4.39 14.82 -5.10
C GLY A 459 -4.56 15.88 -4.01
N ALA A 460 -4.68 15.47 -2.74
CA ALA A 460 -4.85 16.37 -1.59
C ALA A 460 -3.57 16.55 -0.76
N GLY A 461 -2.61 15.60 -0.84
CA GLY A 461 -1.41 15.64 0.00
C GLY A 461 -0.63 16.94 -0.04
N PRO A 462 -0.31 17.51 -1.20
CA PRO A 462 0.47 18.76 -1.28
C PRO A 462 -0.24 19.99 -0.68
N VAL A 463 -1.58 20.01 -0.62
CA VAL A 463 -2.34 21.09 0.06
C VAL A 463 -2.05 21.10 1.56
N HIS A 464 -1.90 19.92 2.15
CA HIS A 464 -1.78 19.74 3.60
C HIS A 464 -0.33 19.59 4.09
N ALA A 465 0.60 19.30 3.19
CA ALA A 465 1.97 18.92 3.51
C ALA A 465 2.72 19.94 4.38
N TYR A 466 2.59 21.23 4.08
CA TYR A 466 3.19 22.32 4.85
C TYR A 466 2.70 22.31 6.32
N ALA A 467 1.39 22.23 6.52
CA ALA A 467 0.79 22.24 7.85
C ALA A 467 1.13 20.98 8.65
N VAL A 468 1.09 19.80 8.00
CA VAL A 468 1.47 18.52 8.62
C VAL A 468 2.95 18.53 9.03
N ALA A 469 3.84 18.99 8.15
CA ALA A 469 5.28 19.08 8.45
C ALA A 469 5.55 20.00 9.64
N ARG A 470 4.92 21.18 9.70
CA ARG A 470 5.02 22.09 10.86
C ARG A 470 4.56 21.44 12.16
N LYS A 471 3.40 20.77 12.13
CA LYS A 471 2.85 20.07 13.31
C LYS A 471 3.76 18.93 13.79
N LEU A 472 4.53 18.31 12.88
CA LEU A 472 5.52 17.29 13.20
C LEU A 472 6.88 17.83 13.60
N GLY A 473 7.11 19.14 13.44
CA GLY A 473 8.42 19.78 13.68
C GLY A 473 9.47 19.43 12.62
N LEU A 474 9.02 19.11 11.39
CA LEU A 474 9.91 18.83 10.27
C LEU A 474 10.41 20.13 9.64
N THR A 475 11.63 20.11 9.16
CA THR A 475 12.26 21.28 8.51
C THR A 475 12.20 21.23 6.98
N ARG A 476 11.71 20.12 6.40
CA ARG A 476 11.75 19.94 4.94
C ARG A 476 10.50 19.22 4.43
N VAL A 477 9.92 19.78 3.36
CA VAL A 477 8.88 19.14 2.55
C VAL A 477 9.39 18.98 1.12
N VAL A 478 9.18 17.82 0.52
CA VAL A 478 9.52 17.51 -0.87
C VAL A 478 8.22 17.23 -1.63
N CYS A 479 7.95 18.00 -2.69
CA CYS A 479 6.80 17.78 -3.56
C CYS A 479 7.31 17.40 -4.96
N PRO A 480 7.14 16.15 -5.40
CA PRO A 480 7.58 15.71 -6.71
C PRO A 480 6.70 16.29 -7.82
N PRO A 481 7.19 16.32 -9.07
CA PRO A 481 6.32 16.57 -10.21
C PRO A 481 5.28 15.45 -10.34
N ALA A 482 4.09 15.79 -10.85
CA ALA A 482 2.97 14.88 -11.01
C ALA A 482 2.56 14.18 -9.68
N ALA A 483 2.64 14.90 -8.56
CA ALA A 483 2.32 14.38 -7.23
C ALA A 483 0.94 13.71 -7.17
N GLY A 484 -0.04 14.20 -7.96
CA GLY A 484 -1.41 13.69 -8.01
C GLY A 484 -1.55 12.27 -8.61
N VAL A 485 -0.54 11.79 -9.37
CA VAL A 485 -0.51 10.45 -10.01
C VAL A 485 0.77 9.68 -9.64
N ALA A 486 1.41 10.07 -8.56
CA ALA A 486 2.71 9.50 -8.16
C ALA A 486 2.67 7.99 -7.94
N SER A 487 1.57 7.42 -7.42
CA SER A 487 1.42 5.97 -7.25
C SER A 487 1.48 5.22 -8.60
N ALA A 488 0.80 5.74 -9.65
CA ALA A 488 0.88 5.15 -10.98
C ALA A 488 2.31 5.22 -11.57
N LEU A 489 3.08 6.28 -11.26
CA LEU A 489 4.51 6.36 -11.60
C LEU A 489 5.36 5.38 -10.79
N GLY A 490 5.04 5.20 -9.50
CA GLY A 490 5.69 4.23 -8.63
C GLY A 490 5.60 2.80 -9.17
N LEU A 491 4.50 2.46 -9.84
CA LEU A 491 4.36 1.18 -10.54
C LEU A 491 5.46 0.97 -11.59
N LEU A 492 5.79 2.03 -12.33
CA LEU A 492 6.73 1.96 -13.42
C LEU A 492 8.20 1.87 -12.96
N VAL A 493 8.51 2.34 -11.75
CA VAL A 493 9.87 2.27 -11.15
C VAL A 493 10.04 1.10 -10.19
N ALA A 494 8.99 0.36 -9.93
CA ALA A 494 9.02 -0.76 -9.01
C ALA A 494 9.95 -1.89 -9.48
N PRO A 495 10.75 -2.49 -8.58
CA PRO A 495 11.58 -3.65 -8.90
C PRO A 495 10.74 -4.91 -9.06
N ALA A 496 11.26 -5.91 -9.74
CA ALA A 496 10.82 -7.27 -9.53
C ALA A 496 11.24 -7.69 -8.10
N ARG A 497 10.30 -8.17 -7.29
CA ARG A 497 10.59 -8.62 -5.92
C ARG A 497 9.70 -9.79 -5.56
N VAL A 498 10.32 -10.83 -5.01
CA VAL A 498 9.63 -12.01 -4.51
C VAL A 498 10.13 -12.32 -3.12
N ASP A 499 9.22 -12.35 -2.16
CA ASP A 499 9.49 -12.76 -0.79
C ASP A 499 8.99 -14.19 -0.57
N ARG A 500 9.80 -15.01 0.11
CA ARG A 500 9.44 -16.38 0.52
C ARG A 500 9.84 -16.59 1.98
N GLY A 501 8.99 -17.27 2.73
CA GLY A 501 9.24 -17.58 4.14
C GLY A 501 8.94 -19.04 4.47
N ALA A 502 9.63 -19.54 5.49
CA ALA A 502 9.42 -20.87 6.04
C ALA A 502 9.75 -20.93 7.52
N THR A 503 9.09 -21.81 8.25
CA THR A 503 9.44 -22.12 9.65
C THR A 503 10.62 -23.07 9.71
N VAL A 504 11.61 -22.76 10.56
CA VAL A 504 12.81 -23.59 10.79
C VAL A 504 12.95 -24.06 12.24
N GLY A 505 12.60 -23.24 13.23
CA GLY A 505 12.64 -23.59 14.65
C GLY A 505 14.04 -23.97 15.14
N ILE A 506 15.07 -23.17 14.84
CA ILE A 506 16.49 -23.46 15.16
C ILE A 506 16.93 -22.65 16.38
N ARG A 507 17.47 -23.32 17.37
CA ARG A 507 18.17 -22.71 18.51
C ARG A 507 19.65 -22.58 18.22
N LEU A 508 20.21 -21.39 18.38
CA LEU A 508 21.61 -21.11 18.05
C LEU A 508 22.61 -21.82 19.00
N ASP A 509 22.21 -22.07 20.24
CA ASP A 509 23.11 -22.68 21.26
C ASP A 509 23.29 -24.19 21.09
N ARG A 510 22.39 -24.91 20.39
CA ARG A 510 22.44 -26.37 20.35
C ARG A 510 22.22 -27.02 18.98
N ASP A 511 21.45 -26.34 18.10
CA ASP A 511 21.05 -26.96 16.84
C ASP A 511 22.13 -26.73 15.75
N ARG A 512 22.04 -27.49 14.65
CA ARG A 512 22.95 -27.36 13.51
C ARG A 512 22.56 -26.12 12.70
N VAL A 513 23.33 -25.04 12.80
CA VAL A 513 23.07 -23.78 12.10
C VAL A 513 23.30 -23.90 10.58
N GLY A 514 24.11 -24.83 10.12
CA GLY A 514 24.27 -25.12 8.69
C GLY A 514 23.00 -25.61 8.00
N ALA A 515 22.00 -26.09 8.76
CA ALA A 515 20.68 -26.41 8.22
C ALA A 515 19.95 -25.15 7.66
N LEU A 516 20.27 -23.96 8.17
CA LEU A 516 19.75 -22.69 7.63
C LEU A 516 20.15 -22.46 6.18
N GLU A 517 21.38 -22.83 5.79
CA GLU A 517 21.85 -22.65 4.42
C GLU A 517 20.99 -23.43 3.42
N THR A 518 20.68 -24.70 3.72
CA THR A 518 19.82 -25.52 2.86
C THR A 518 18.41 -24.94 2.75
N ALA A 519 17.85 -24.49 3.89
CA ALA A 519 16.53 -23.88 3.92
C ALA A 519 16.49 -22.56 3.13
N PHE A 520 17.49 -21.70 3.30
CA PHE A 520 17.59 -20.45 2.52
C PHE A 520 17.71 -20.68 1.03
N ARG A 521 18.58 -21.60 0.58
CA ARG A 521 18.72 -21.94 -0.83
C ARG A 521 17.39 -22.41 -1.46
N THR A 522 16.65 -23.24 -0.74
CA THR A 522 15.34 -23.71 -1.20
C THR A 522 14.37 -22.52 -1.42
N LEU A 523 14.37 -21.54 -0.53
CA LEU A 523 13.53 -20.35 -0.67
C LEU A 523 14.03 -19.40 -1.76
N GLU A 524 15.34 -19.27 -1.93
CA GLU A 524 15.98 -18.48 -3.00
C GLU A 524 15.64 -19.03 -4.36
N ASP A 525 15.79 -20.34 -4.58
CA ASP A 525 15.47 -21.01 -5.82
C ASP A 525 13.99 -20.86 -6.18
N ALA A 526 13.10 -21.02 -5.20
CA ALA A 526 11.67 -20.81 -5.38
C ALA A 526 11.30 -19.37 -5.73
N ALA A 527 12.00 -18.38 -5.15
CA ALA A 527 11.79 -16.96 -5.44
C ALA A 527 12.29 -16.60 -6.85
N LEU A 528 13.50 -17.08 -7.21
CA LEU A 528 14.11 -16.85 -8.52
C LEU A 528 13.28 -17.48 -9.65
N ALA A 529 12.69 -18.67 -9.43
CA ALA A 529 11.79 -19.29 -10.40
C ALA A 529 10.58 -18.40 -10.74
N VAL A 530 9.92 -17.83 -9.74
CA VAL A 530 8.80 -16.90 -9.95
C VAL A 530 9.25 -15.63 -10.67
N MET A 531 10.44 -15.12 -10.35
CA MET A 531 10.98 -13.95 -11.04
C MET A 531 11.26 -14.22 -12.53
N ALA A 532 11.78 -15.40 -12.85
CA ALA A 532 12.04 -15.81 -14.24
C ALA A 532 10.75 -15.84 -15.07
N ASP A 533 9.63 -16.25 -14.48
CA ASP A 533 8.32 -16.32 -15.14
C ASP A 533 7.70 -14.93 -15.42
N THR A 534 8.26 -13.84 -14.90
CA THR A 534 7.77 -12.49 -15.21
C THR A 534 8.05 -12.06 -16.65
N GLY A 535 8.96 -12.70 -17.35
CA GLY A 535 9.41 -12.32 -18.68
C GLY A 535 10.19 -11.00 -18.73
N LEU A 536 10.53 -10.42 -17.56
CA LEU A 536 11.30 -9.19 -17.48
C LEU A 536 12.78 -9.43 -17.68
N THR A 537 13.46 -8.52 -18.38
CA THR A 537 14.92 -8.48 -18.37
C THR A 537 15.38 -7.94 -17.03
N LEU A 538 15.92 -8.82 -16.21
CA LEU A 538 16.37 -8.50 -14.87
C LEU A 538 17.88 -8.25 -14.86
N LYS A 539 18.32 -7.24 -14.11
CA LYS A 539 19.72 -7.09 -13.71
C LYS A 539 20.04 -8.06 -12.58
N THR A 540 21.28 -8.08 -12.14
CA THR A 540 21.74 -8.94 -11.06
C THR A 540 20.81 -8.84 -9.86
N ALA A 541 20.21 -9.95 -9.48
CA ALA A 541 19.34 -10.03 -8.32
C ALA A 541 20.15 -9.88 -7.03
N SER A 542 19.64 -9.10 -6.10
CA SER A 542 20.10 -9.06 -4.72
C SER A 542 19.23 -9.97 -3.85
N VAL A 543 19.85 -10.68 -2.94
CA VAL A 543 19.16 -11.55 -1.99
C VAL A 543 19.38 -11.00 -0.59
N ARG A 544 18.29 -10.77 0.15
CA ARG A 544 18.36 -10.43 1.58
C ARG A 544 17.81 -11.61 2.38
N ARG A 545 18.59 -12.08 3.34
CA ARG A 545 18.23 -13.16 4.26
C ARG A 545 17.77 -12.56 5.59
N LEU A 546 16.62 -12.99 6.10
CA LEU A 546 16.04 -12.52 7.34
C LEU A 546 15.58 -13.70 8.19
N ALA A 547 15.51 -13.48 9.52
CA ALA A 547 14.92 -14.43 10.44
C ALA A 547 13.99 -13.74 11.44
N ASP A 548 12.94 -14.42 11.89
CA ASP A 548 12.17 -14.06 13.07
C ASP A 548 12.89 -14.66 14.28
N GLY A 549 13.64 -13.83 14.99
CA GLY A 549 14.43 -14.22 16.16
C GLY A 549 13.79 -13.78 17.46
N ARG A 550 14.04 -14.55 18.52
CA ARG A 550 13.67 -14.19 19.89
C ARG A 550 14.62 -14.84 20.89
N PHE A 551 14.66 -14.29 22.09
CA PHE A 551 15.21 -15.02 23.22
C PHE A 551 14.26 -16.15 23.62
N LEU A 552 14.82 -17.28 24.04
CA LEU A 552 14.04 -18.45 24.44
C LEU A 552 13.05 -18.08 25.56
N GLY A 553 11.76 -18.40 25.35
CA GLY A 553 10.67 -18.07 26.27
C GLY A 553 10.00 -16.71 26.04
N GLN A 554 10.48 -15.87 25.10
CA GLN A 554 9.76 -14.64 24.73
C GLN A 554 8.49 -14.93 23.93
N GLY A 555 7.44 -14.11 24.18
CA GLY A 555 6.15 -14.20 23.50
C GLY A 555 6.09 -13.50 22.15
N PHE A 556 7.11 -12.75 21.75
CA PHE A 556 7.19 -12.02 20.48
C PHE A 556 8.50 -12.30 19.76
N ASP A 557 8.47 -12.18 18.44
CA ASP A 557 9.61 -12.37 17.55
C ASP A 557 10.04 -11.02 16.98
N LEU A 558 11.34 -10.84 16.75
CA LEU A 558 11.92 -9.66 16.08
C LEU A 558 12.45 -10.09 14.72
N VAL A 559 12.11 -9.36 13.67
CA VAL A 559 12.69 -9.58 12.34
C VAL A 559 14.10 -9.02 12.31
N VAL A 560 15.04 -9.87 11.94
CA VAL A 560 16.48 -9.57 11.92
C VAL A 560 17.04 -9.83 10.53
N THR A 561 17.74 -8.86 9.97
CA THR A 561 18.56 -9.09 8.78
C THR A 561 19.81 -9.85 9.17
N LEU A 562 19.98 -11.01 8.54
CA LEU A 562 21.13 -11.87 8.80
C LEU A 562 22.32 -11.48 7.91
N PRO A 563 23.56 -11.78 8.33
CA PRO A 563 24.73 -11.65 7.47
C PRO A 563 24.58 -12.56 6.24
N ASP A 564 25.29 -12.24 5.17
CA ASP A 564 25.31 -13.07 3.96
C ASP A 564 25.88 -14.46 4.27
N GLY A 565 25.29 -15.49 3.61
CA GLY A 565 25.80 -16.87 3.73
C GLY A 565 27.12 -17.07 2.94
N PRO A 566 27.61 -18.29 2.86
CA PRO A 566 26.99 -19.52 3.35
C PRO A 566 27.16 -19.73 4.86
N TYR A 567 26.16 -20.37 5.49
CA TYR A 567 26.23 -20.69 6.93
C TYR A 567 26.79 -22.08 7.14
N ALA A 568 27.94 -22.15 7.85
CA ALA A 568 28.59 -23.40 8.26
C ALA A 568 28.17 -23.78 9.69
N ASP A 569 28.36 -25.08 10.03
CA ASP A 569 28.13 -25.58 11.39
C ASP A 569 29.37 -25.31 12.30
N ASP A 570 29.75 -24.03 12.42
CA ASP A 570 30.89 -23.61 13.22
C ASP A 570 30.53 -22.48 14.20
N GLU A 571 31.42 -22.23 15.14
CA GLU A 571 31.24 -21.23 16.18
C GLU A 571 31.26 -19.79 15.63
N ALA A 572 31.99 -19.54 14.56
CA ALA A 572 32.03 -18.21 13.93
C ALA A 572 30.71 -17.84 13.34
N THR A 573 30.05 -18.75 12.60
CA THR A 573 28.71 -18.59 12.07
C THR A 573 27.67 -18.37 13.19
N ARG A 574 27.71 -19.19 14.25
CA ARG A 574 26.83 -19.04 15.42
C ARG A 574 26.93 -17.64 16.02
N ARG A 575 28.15 -17.20 16.26
CA ARG A 575 28.43 -15.88 16.83
C ARG A 575 27.93 -14.76 15.93
N ALA A 576 28.19 -14.82 14.63
CA ALA A 576 27.73 -13.80 13.68
C ALA A 576 26.20 -13.68 13.64
N LEU A 577 25.48 -14.82 13.68
CA LEU A 577 24.01 -14.85 13.73
C LEU A 577 23.48 -14.30 15.05
N GLN A 578 24.09 -14.65 16.18
CA GLN A 578 23.72 -14.12 17.49
C GLN A 578 23.96 -12.61 17.59
N GLU A 579 25.12 -12.13 17.16
CA GLU A 579 25.45 -10.71 17.15
C GLU A 579 24.50 -9.88 16.26
N ALA A 580 24.08 -10.43 15.12
CA ALA A 580 23.08 -9.79 14.26
C ALA A 580 21.74 -9.62 14.98
N PHE A 581 21.27 -10.68 15.67
CA PHE A 581 20.04 -10.62 16.46
C PHE A 581 20.17 -9.64 17.64
N GLU A 582 21.23 -9.71 18.43
CA GLU A 582 21.44 -8.85 19.60
C GLU A 582 21.57 -7.38 19.22
N ARG A 583 22.18 -7.06 18.08
CA ARG A 583 22.25 -5.70 17.54
C ARG A 583 20.85 -5.16 17.24
N ALA A 584 20.05 -5.90 16.47
CA ALA A 584 18.67 -5.52 16.16
C ALA A 584 17.80 -5.41 17.43
N TYR A 585 18.02 -6.28 18.40
CA TYR A 585 17.32 -6.26 19.68
C TYR A 585 17.65 -5.00 20.49
N ARG A 586 18.95 -4.63 20.59
CA ARG A 586 19.41 -3.42 21.29
C ARG A 586 18.92 -2.13 20.64
N GLU A 587 18.83 -2.10 19.31
CA GLU A 587 18.26 -0.95 18.60
C GLU A 587 16.81 -0.68 18.99
N LYS A 588 16.05 -1.76 19.29
CA LYS A 588 14.62 -1.65 19.65
C LYS A 588 14.37 -1.50 21.15
N PHE A 589 15.14 -2.19 22.00
CA PHE A 589 14.88 -2.32 23.44
C PHE A 589 15.98 -1.79 24.35
N ALA A 590 17.05 -1.23 23.81
CA ALA A 590 18.23 -0.70 24.48
C ALA A 590 19.08 -1.74 25.25
N LEU A 591 18.47 -2.79 25.82
CA LEU A 591 19.14 -3.79 26.65
C LEU A 591 18.84 -5.20 26.12
N THR A 592 19.81 -6.13 26.33
CA THR A 592 19.63 -7.56 26.03
C THR A 592 19.64 -8.39 27.32
N PRO A 593 18.80 -9.43 27.47
CA PRO A 593 18.87 -10.36 28.58
C PRO A 593 20.22 -11.07 28.60
N PRO A 594 20.92 -11.18 29.76
CA PRO A 594 22.18 -11.89 29.85
C PRO A 594 21.97 -13.41 29.82
N ASN A 595 22.79 -14.12 29.06
CA ASN A 595 22.85 -15.58 29.01
C ASN A 595 21.56 -16.31 28.66
N VAL A 596 20.65 -15.68 27.89
CA VAL A 596 19.45 -16.33 27.37
C VAL A 596 19.69 -16.78 25.93
N PRO A 597 19.45 -18.06 25.59
CA PRO A 597 19.64 -18.57 24.23
C PRO A 597 18.72 -17.85 23.23
N VAL A 598 19.24 -17.72 22.01
CA VAL A 598 18.50 -17.17 20.87
C VAL A 598 17.95 -18.32 20.02
N GLU A 599 16.70 -18.20 19.58
CA GLU A 599 16.09 -19.10 18.61
C GLU A 599 15.53 -18.32 17.41
N PHE A 600 15.71 -18.89 16.22
CA PHE A 600 15.08 -18.44 14.99
C PHE A 600 13.87 -19.33 14.68
N ILE A 601 12.69 -18.73 14.64
CA ILE A 601 11.43 -19.45 14.43
C ILE A 601 11.18 -19.61 12.93
N ASN A 602 11.17 -18.48 12.20
CA ASN A 602 11.00 -18.45 10.76
C ASN A 602 12.23 -17.83 10.10
N ILE A 603 12.43 -18.18 8.84
CA ILE A 603 13.37 -17.51 7.95
C ILE A 603 12.64 -16.96 6.75
N ARG A 604 13.19 -15.91 6.15
CA ARG A 604 12.69 -15.31 4.93
C ARG A 604 13.80 -14.92 3.99
N VAL A 605 13.52 -15.01 2.70
CA VAL A 605 14.33 -14.39 1.65
C VAL A 605 13.50 -13.31 0.97
N ALA A 606 14.13 -12.16 0.72
CA ALA A 606 13.65 -11.15 -0.20
C ALA A 606 14.61 -11.10 -1.38
N VAL A 607 14.17 -11.59 -2.53
CA VAL A 607 14.92 -11.53 -3.79
C VAL A 607 14.41 -10.33 -4.57
N ARG A 608 15.30 -9.40 -4.91
CA ARG A 608 14.99 -8.17 -5.61
C ARG A 608 15.89 -8.00 -6.82
N ALA A 609 15.33 -7.62 -7.94
CA ALA A 609 16.07 -7.26 -9.13
C ALA A 609 15.51 -5.97 -9.74
N PRO A 610 16.37 -4.97 -10.06
CA PRO A 610 15.95 -3.84 -10.86
C PRO A 610 15.47 -4.33 -12.22
N VAL A 611 14.35 -3.80 -12.68
CA VAL A 611 13.86 -4.08 -14.05
C VAL A 611 14.69 -3.24 -15.01
N ALA A 612 15.31 -3.88 -15.99
CA ALA A 612 16.05 -3.17 -17.05
C ALA A 612 15.03 -2.52 -18.02
N ALA A 613 15.36 -1.33 -18.52
CA ALA A 613 14.68 -0.78 -19.68
C ALA A 613 14.95 -1.67 -20.91
N ALA A 614 14.06 -1.64 -21.92
CA ALA A 614 14.17 -2.47 -23.14
C ALA A 614 15.50 -2.28 -23.91
N ASP A 615 16.20 -1.18 -23.69
CA ASP A 615 17.50 -0.81 -24.26
C ASP A 615 18.72 -1.08 -23.35
N GLY A 616 18.51 -1.75 -22.22
CA GLY A 616 19.59 -2.06 -21.25
C GLY A 616 19.92 -0.94 -20.25
N GLY A 617 19.17 0.17 -20.24
CA GLY A 617 19.29 1.25 -19.25
C GLY A 617 18.84 0.86 -17.84
N LEU A 618 19.15 1.67 -16.83
CA LEU A 618 18.69 1.51 -15.44
C LEU A 618 17.24 2.01 -15.31
N GLY A 619 16.28 1.07 -15.40
CA GLY A 619 14.88 1.37 -15.07
C GLY A 619 14.22 2.43 -15.97
N VAL A 620 12.94 2.60 -15.76
CA VAL A 620 12.04 3.48 -16.55
C VAL A 620 12.47 4.95 -16.60
N LEU A 621 13.37 5.37 -15.73
CA LEU A 621 13.70 6.78 -15.55
C LEU A 621 15.22 7.04 -15.62
N SER A 622 15.89 6.42 -16.59
CA SER A 622 17.32 6.62 -16.86
C SER A 622 17.67 7.97 -17.52
N CYS A 623 16.66 8.76 -17.84
CA CYS A 623 16.87 10.10 -18.36
C CYS A 623 17.12 11.03 -17.18
N GLY A 624 18.32 11.64 -17.08
CA GLY A 624 18.61 12.65 -16.07
C GLY A 624 17.57 13.77 -16.01
N ALA A 625 17.42 14.41 -14.87
CA ALA A 625 16.46 15.51 -14.70
C ALA A 625 16.56 16.55 -15.84
N PRO A 626 15.45 17.07 -16.37
CA PRO A 626 14.08 17.05 -15.88
C PRO A 626 13.25 15.96 -16.54
N MET A 627 12.88 14.97 -15.76
CA MET A 627 12.27 13.72 -16.21
C MET A 627 10.81 13.81 -16.66
N PHE A 628 10.16 14.94 -16.53
CA PHE A 628 8.74 15.08 -16.80
C PHE A 628 8.46 16.27 -17.69
N LYS A 629 8.61 16.05 -18.99
CA LYS A 629 7.99 16.95 -19.96
C LYS A 629 6.54 16.53 -20.10
N ASP A 630 5.62 17.30 -19.50
CA ASP A 630 4.22 17.15 -19.81
C ASP A 630 4.02 17.42 -21.32
N ARG A 631 3.67 16.35 -22.06
CA ARG A 631 3.48 16.42 -23.52
C ARG A 631 2.27 17.25 -23.93
N ALA A 632 1.27 17.37 -23.04
CA ALA A 632 0.02 18.08 -23.30
C ALA A 632 0.20 19.60 -23.38
N ARG A 633 1.33 20.16 -22.88
CA ARG A 633 1.61 21.59 -22.93
C ARG A 633 2.98 21.88 -23.57
N ARG A 634 3.02 22.04 -24.89
CA ARG A 634 4.02 22.94 -25.49
C ARG A 634 3.71 24.35 -25.01
N VAL A 635 4.20 24.69 -23.81
CA VAL A 635 4.17 26.07 -23.34
C VAL A 635 5.11 26.84 -24.24
N SER A 636 4.56 27.78 -25.01
CA SER A 636 5.36 28.79 -25.73
C SER A 636 6.33 29.42 -24.74
N ALA A 637 7.60 29.41 -25.05
CA ALA A 637 8.71 29.94 -24.24
C ALA A 637 8.63 31.45 -24.06
N GLY A 638 7.59 32.01 -23.47
CA GLY A 638 7.35 33.44 -23.39
C GLY A 638 6.51 33.95 -22.23
N GLY A 639 5.96 33.06 -21.39
CA GLY A 639 5.17 33.48 -20.23
C GLY A 639 5.86 33.19 -18.90
N GLY A 640 5.86 34.14 -17.95
CA GLY A 640 6.41 33.95 -16.60
C GLY A 640 5.76 32.79 -15.84
N ALA A 641 6.45 32.27 -14.82
CA ALA A 641 5.96 31.17 -13.97
C ALA A 641 4.72 31.54 -13.14
N VAL A 642 4.48 32.84 -12.93
CA VAL A 642 3.34 33.36 -12.18
C VAL A 642 2.07 33.28 -13.05
N LYS A 643 1.03 32.57 -12.58
CA LYS A 643 -0.31 32.51 -13.18
C LYS A 643 -1.17 33.71 -12.74
N GLY A 644 -0.95 34.24 -11.56
CA GLY A 644 -1.73 35.33 -10.99
C GLY A 644 -1.53 35.44 -9.48
N VAL A 645 -2.44 36.20 -8.86
CA VAL A 645 -2.51 36.37 -7.40
C VAL A 645 -3.97 36.12 -6.98
N ARG A 646 -4.17 35.45 -5.86
CA ARG A 646 -5.51 35.30 -5.25
C ARG A 646 -5.42 35.37 -3.72
N PRO A 647 -6.49 35.81 -3.04
CA PRO A 647 -6.50 35.76 -1.58
C PRO A 647 -6.55 34.32 -1.11
N ALA A 648 -5.70 33.97 -0.12
CA ALA A 648 -5.75 32.71 0.60
C ALA A 648 -5.62 33.00 2.11
N TYR A 649 -6.17 32.12 2.92
CA TYR A 649 -6.28 32.34 4.36
C TYR A 649 -5.12 31.68 5.13
N PHE A 650 -4.29 32.51 5.76
CA PHE A 650 -3.17 32.07 6.59
C PHE A 650 -3.23 32.76 7.96
N PRO A 651 -3.69 32.10 9.03
CA PRO A 651 -3.76 32.72 10.37
C PRO A 651 -2.42 33.27 10.86
N GLU A 652 -1.31 32.57 10.55
CA GLU A 652 0.04 33.02 10.87
C GLU A 652 0.47 34.34 10.17
N ALA A 653 -0.21 34.70 9.09
CA ALA A 653 -0.03 35.99 8.41
C ALA A 653 -1.13 37.01 8.72
N GLY A 654 -1.96 36.74 9.76
CA GLY A 654 -3.05 37.61 10.16
C GLY A 654 -4.37 37.39 9.41
N GLY A 655 -4.51 36.33 8.64
CA GLY A 655 -5.74 35.95 7.94
C GLY A 655 -5.62 35.96 6.42
N TRP A 656 -6.57 36.64 5.75
CA TRP A 656 -6.55 36.72 4.28
C TRP A 656 -5.35 37.49 3.76
N THR A 657 -4.55 36.81 2.92
CA THR A 657 -3.29 37.33 2.37
C THR A 657 -3.28 37.17 0.86
N GLU A 658 -2.82 38.20 0.14
CA GLU A 658 -2.55 38.07 -1.28
C GLU A 658 -1.48 37.06 -1.52
N THR A 659 -1.80 36.00 -2.27
CA THR A 659 -0.96 34.80 -2.43
C THR A 659 -0.62 34.63 -3.89
N THR A 660 0.68 34.54 -4.20
CA THR A 660 1.14 34.31 -5.57
C THR A 660 0.81 32.88 -6.00
N VAL A 661 0.26 32.72 -7.18
CA VAL A 661 -0.08 31.45 -7.80
C VAL A 661 0.90 31.16 -8.93
N TYR A 662 1.58 30.04 -8.85
CA TYR A 662 2.54 29.57 -9.84
C TYR A 662 1.97 28.41 -10.68
N ASP A 663 2.43 28.33 -11.92
CA ASP A 663 2.22 27.17 -12.79
C ASP A 663 3.37 26.19 -12.64
N ARG A 664 3.12 24.99 -12.13
CA ARG A 664 4.12 23.94 -11.89
C ARG A 664 4.94 23.63 -13.15
N ALA A 665 4.29 23.58 -14.32
CA ALA A 665 4.94 23.24 -15.58
C ALA A 665 5.94 24.31 -16.06
N ARG A 666 5.90 25.51 -15.49
CA ARG A 666 6.80 26.63 -15.83
C ARG A 666 7.91 26.86 -14.81
N LEU A 667 7.94 26.07 -13.73
CA LEU A 667 8.97 26.13 -12.71
C LEU A 667 10.14 25.23 -13.10
N GLY A 668 11.24 25.83 -13.55
CA GLY A 668 12.48 25.12 -13.89
C GLY A 668 13.42 24.96 -12.70
N ALA A 669 14.37 24.04 -12.82
CA ALA A 669 15.39 23.83 -11.79
C ALA A 669 16.11 25.13 -11.43
N GLY A 670 16.37 25.36 -10.14
CA GLY A 670 16.95 26.56 -9.60
C GLY A 670 15.99 27.74 -9.39
N PHE A 671 14.69 27.60 -9.73
CA PHE A 671 13.70 28.62 -9.42
C PHE A 671 13.43 28.67 -7.92
N GLU A 672 13.47 29.86 -7.32
CA GLU A 672 13.25 30.09 -5.89
C GLU A 672 12.03 30.99 -5.66
N PHE A 673 11.28 30.71 -4.59
CA PHE A 673 10.18 31.55 -4.15
C PHE A 673 9.92 31.37 -2.65
N THR A 674 9.20 32.32 -2.06
CA THR A 674 8.80 32.30 -0.63
C THR A 674 7.30 32.21 -0.50
N GLY A 675 6.83 31.63 0.60
CA GLY A 675 5.41 31.67 0.96
C GLY A 675 4.99 33.06 1.51
N PRO A 676 3.68 33.36 1.56
CA PRO A 676 2.62 32.45 1.13
C PRO A 676 2.54 32.31 -0.39
N ALA A 677 2.44 31.09 -0.86
CA ALA A 677 2.38 30.77 -2.28
C ALA A 677 1.55 29.51 -2.55
N VAL A 678 0.97 29.44 -3.73
CA VAL A 678 0.27 28.26 -4.25
C VAL A 678 0.89 27.85 -5.58
N VAL A 679 1.20 26.57 -5.73
CA VAL A 679 1.70 26.01 -7.00
C VAL A 679 0.62 25.06 -7.53
N GLU A 680 0.06 25.40 -8.70
CA GLU A 680 -0.98 24.60 -9.33
C GLU A 680 -0.39 23.63 -10.36
N GLU A 681 -0.81 22.39 -10.25
CA GLU A 681 -0.55 21.29 -11.18
C GLU A 681 -1.90 20.65 -11.55
N GLU A 682 -1.99 19.93 -12.65
CA GLU A 682 -3.26 19.35 -13.14
C GLU A 682 -3.93 18.42 -12.11
N GLY A 683 -3.13 17.56 -11.47
CA GLY A 683 -3.61 16.56 -10.51
C GLY A 683 -3.47 16.93 -9.03
N SER A 684 -2.85 18.08 -8.70
CA SER A 684 -2.58 18.47 -7.31
C SER A 684 -2.32 19.97 -7.17
N THR A 685 -2.30 20.45 -5.93
CA THR A 685 -1.98 21.85 -5.60
C THR A 685 -1.07 21.87 -4.38
N LEU A 686 0.12 22.44 -4.50
CA LEU A 686 1.02 22.63 -3.35
C LEU A 686 0.74 24.00 -2.70
N VAL A 687 0.49 23.98 -1.41
CA VAL A 687 0.38 25.18 -0.58
C VAL A 687 1.65 25.37 0.23
N VAL A 688 2.28 26.53 0.11
CA VAL A 688 3.45 26.94 0.88
C VAL A 688 3.04 28.10 1.78
N GLY A 689 3.05 27.88 3.08
CA GLY A 689 2.67 28.91 4.06
C GLY A 689 3.76 29.99 4.24
N PRO A 690 3.48 31.04 5.05
CA PRO A 690 4.30 32.24 5.14
C PRO A 690 5.77 32.03 5.56
N SER A 691 6.07 31.02 6.37
CA SER A 691 7.44 30.69 6.81
C SER A 691 8.19 29.75 5.88
N GLY A 692 7.56 29.34 4.76
CA GLY A 692 8.16 28.41 3.81
C GLY A 692 9.06 29.10 2.79
N ARG A 693 10.26 28.57 2.56
CA ARG A 693 11.15 28.94 1.46
C ARG A 693 11.26 27.75 0.50
N ALA A 694 10.94 27.96 -0.74
CA ALA A 694 10.87 26.90 -1.74
C ALA A 694 11.89 27.11 -2.85
N HIS A 695 12.46 26.01 -3.32
CA HIS A 695 13.26 26.00 -4.55
C HIS A 695 12.96 24.73 -5.36
N VAL A 696 13.15 24.81 -6.66
CA VAL A 696 13.06 23.66 -7.56
C VAL A 696 14.44 23.02 -7.67
N ALA A 697 14.56 21.80 -7.17
CA ALA A 697 15.80 21.03 -7.23
C ALA A 697 16.13 20.55 -8.66
N PRO A 698 17.38 20.14 -8.94
CA PRO A 698 17.75 19.53 -10.23
C PRO A 698 16.93 18.28 -10.58
N SER A 699 16.48 17.53 -9.58
CA SER A 699 15.53 16.39 -9.70
C SER A 699 14.16 16.80 -10.26
N GLY A 700 13.84 18.09 -10.29
CA GLY A 700 12.53 18.62 -10.60
C GLY A 700 11.58 18.70 -9.39
N ASN A 701 11.96 18.20 -8.22
CA ASN A 701 11.17 18.34 -6.99
C ASN A 701 11.10 19.80 -6.54
N ILE A 702 9.95 20.22 -5.97
CA ILE A 702 9.91 21.43 -5.16
C ILE A 702 10.28 21.05 -3.74
N VAL A 703 11.37 21.62 -3.25
CA VAL A 703 11.83 21.44 -1.89
C VAL A 703 11.47 22.70 -1.09
N VAL A 704 10.63 22.53 -0.07
CA VAL A 704 10.23 23.61 0.85
C VAL A 704 10.99 23.46 2.14
N THR A 705 11.77 24.44 2.51
CA THR A 705 12.44 24.55 3.80
C THR A 705 11.54 25.34 4.75
N LEU A 706 11.32 24.80 5.94
CA LEU A 706 10.51 25.40 7.00
C LEU A 706 11.45 25.96 8.07
N GLU A 707 11.21 27.18 8.47
CA GLU A 707 11.89 27.73 9.66
C GLU A 707 11.25 27.10 10.92
N PRO A 708 12.06 26.66 11.90
CA PRO A 708 11.58 25.99 13.12
C PRO A 708 10.63 26.85 13.95
#